data_dc1a375cebd1085be71b1d2a1ff91f2c
#
_entry.id   dc1a375cebd1085be71b1d2a1ff91f2c
#
_cell.length_a   1.000
_cell.length_b   1.000
_cell.length_c   1.000
_cell.angle_alpha   90.00
_cell.angle_beta   90.00
_cell.angle_gamma   90.00
#
_symmetry.space_group_name_H-M   'P 1'
#
loop_
_entity.id
_entity.type
_entity.pdbx_description
1 polymer ?
#
loop_
_entity_poly.entity_id
_entity_poly.type
_entity_poly.pdbx_seq_one_letter_code
_entity_poly.pdbx_strand_id
1 'polypeptide(L)'
;MKYINKLTWLLVLGAGLMTASCSDSDDVDIPGGLSIDKEQIEIGAQGGSEQLAIAASQNWVANVDEPWLMLTPANGVGSTTATVVADSTLMNGRRTTDIAFIGDNGQRRTVSVVQFGYGKQIDIKEPTVEIENSESYDKRAFESLISANVECKIGKIEYSFEGDMTDAEKAENEKEREGWLLNSKDENKLTDTNLGIVLDRKARPRSVKFKFRWAMNVVPAVRVAKVHLVPVNAEDKLVDADGKPTADVILTVRQKAAPKIEDNRAGDSLSVIMINQKLGSIATFDSSDNMRNWSGVTLWEATDDFVKIHPEALGRVRSVKFSMFNLKSGETLPKEVGNLKFLESFSVAANENNQIREVNLGDEICSLKFLKNLTVQAYGLTQLPANFVKLGKSLESLNLVSNNFNQLSDITNIVNEKNFPKLRNLILYAQRRTDVLIDIASLGKKNASGVYVYNNYPIGLYGKVNAGADRQALLKLLTWDKLNTLELSYSFLEGELPTDEEMDAALKAAGKATRYSKSDFSTNKEDYLDKLVGDTCKWLLSGKVNPVTCKHKDGSVVSKDVYPDQVPRVLPNCRQLSLNLNFFTGKVPNWILFHPHLVEWNAPTMIFNQQPKGKNSDGAAVGFSNMTEDSYSYDYYYGTSDPGSQWEVRGVAYPLYYRKYVAAGDINEAALMAKYRRTKKK
;
A
#
# COMPACT_ATOMS: atom_id res chain seq x y z
N MET A 1 -38.47 16.45 24.65
CA MET A 1 -38.82 16.60 26.09
C MET A 1 -38.52 15.29 26.83
N LYS A 2 -37.26 15.07 27.27
CA LYS A 2 -36.86 14.01 28.21
C LYS A 2 -35.34 13.99 28.42
N TYR A 3 -34.77 15.13 28.81
CA TYR A 3 -33.39 15.19 29.30
C TYR A 3 -33.24 16.41 30.25
N ILE A 4 -34.01 16.43 31.29
CA ILE A 4 -33.80 17.32 32.46
C ILE A 4 -34.24 16.48 33.66
N ASN A 5 -33.35 15.68 34.21
CA ASN A 5 -33.52 15.07 35.54
C ASN A 5 -32.31 14.21 35.98
N LYS A 6 -31.09 14.70 35.78
CA LYS A 6 -29.91 14.07 36.40
C LYS A 6 -28.91 15.06 37.03
N LEU A 7 -29.26 16.35 37.07
CA LEU A 7 -28.39 17.36 37.70
C LEU A 7 -28.89 17.86 39.03
N THR A 8 -29.99 17.30 39.56
CA THR A 8 -30.61 17.81 40.82
C THR A 8 -30.33 16.91 42.04
N TRP A 9 -29.55 15.84 41.90
CA TRP A 9 -29.24 14.93 43.02
C TRP A 9 -27.86 15.10 43.63
N LEU A 10 -26.99 15.99 43.07
CA LEU A 10 -25.65 16.26 43.64
C LEU A 10 -25.56 17.54 44.45
N LEU A 11 -26.67 18.28 44.62
CA LEU A 11 -26.74 19.51 45.41
C LEU A 11 -27.55 19.37 46.72
N VAL A 12 -28.04 18.18 47.03
CA VAL A 12 -28.83 17.94 48.26
C VAL A 12 -28.04 17.19 49.33
N LEU A 13 -26.82 16.74 49.06
CA LEU A 13 -25.95 16.09 50.07
C LEU A 13 -24.94 17.03 50.75
N GLY A 14 -24.94 18.33 50.39
CA GLY A 14 -24.06 19.34 50.95
C GLY A 14 -24.73 20.30 51.95
N ALA A 15 -26.03 20.18 52.20
CA ALA A 15 -26.78 21.15 53.01
C ALA A 15 -27.49 20.55 54.23
N GLY A 16 -27.05 19.40 54.70
CA GLY A 16 -27.74 18.64 55.75
C GLY A 16 -26.99 18.44 57.04
N LEU A 17 -26.08 19.33 57.38
CA LEU A 17 -25.43 19.30 58.74
C LEU A 17 -25.12 20.70 59.25
N MET A 18 -26.13 21.57 59.28
CA MET A 18 -26.11 22.77 60.13
C MET A 18 -27.50 22.97 60.71
N THR A 19 -27.87 22.13 61.64
CA THR A 19 -28.79 22.57 62.70
C THR A 19 -28.03 22.40 63.99
N ALA A 20 -27.29 23.43 64.37
CA ALA A 20 -26.81 23.59 65.69
C ALA A 20 -28.01 23.88 66.52
N SER A 21 -28.36 23.01 67.41
CA SER A 21 -29.21 23.23 68.56
C SER A 21 -28.50 24.24 69.45
N CYS A 22 -29.08 25.42 69.61
CA CYS A 22 -28.88 26.20 70.80
C CYS A 22 -29.65 25.53 71.95
N SER A 23 -28.96 25.06 72.91
CA SER A 23 -29.48 24.90 74.25
C SER A 23 -28.34 25.00 75.22
N ASP A 24 -28.53 25.97 76.11
CA ASP A 24 -28.07 26.07 77.48
C ASP A 24 -26.54 26.12 77.72
N SER A 25 -26.17 27.27 78.34
CA SER A 25 -25.00 27.44 79.11
C SER A 25 -24.96 26.43 80.27
N ASP A 26 -24.40 25.28 79.97
CA ASP A 26 -23.70 24.54 81.01
C ASP A 26 -22.25 24.95 80.91
N ASP A 27 -21.78 25.60 81.95
CA ASP A 27 -20.37 25.76 82.22
C ASP A 27 -19.70 24.40 82.17
N VAL A 28 -19.15 24.09 81.03
CA VAL A 28 -18.23 22.96 80.90
C VAL A 28 -17.01 23.40 81.67
N ASP A 29 -16.98 22.95 82.93
CA ASP A 29 -15.82 23.00 83.78
C ASP A 29 -14.65 22.34 83.01
N ILE A 30 -13.89 23.16 82.28
CA ILE A 30 -12.70 22.69 81.62
C ILE A 30 -11.69 22.49 82.70
N PRO A 31 -11.42 21.29 83.22
CA PRO A 31 -10.51 21.08 84.30
C PRO A 31 -9.15 21.58 83.87
N GLY A 32 -8.72 22.74 84.33
CA GLY A 32 -7.38 23.35 84.28
C GLY A 32 -6.44 22.83 83.15
N GLY A 33 -6.91 22.68 81.96
CA GLY A 33 -6.22 21.94 80.90
C GLY A 33 -6.18 22.66 79.55
N LEU A 34 -5.17 22.37 78.80
CA LEU A 34 -5.02 22.72 77.36
C LEU A 34 -5.38 21.51 76.48
N SER A 35 -6.33 21.66 75.59
CA SER A 35 -6.67 20.65 74.60
C SER A 35 -6.76 21.24 73.18
N ILE A 36 -6.45 20.49 72.22
CA ILE A 36 -6.48 20.81 70.74
C ILE A 36 -7.37 19.81 70.06
N ASP A 37 -8.21 20.25 69.14
CA ASP A 37 -9.18 19.40 68.44
C ASP A 37 -8.57 18.44 67.45
N LYS A 38 -7.34 18.71 67.01
CA LYS A 38 -6.61 17.85 66.03
C LYS A 38 -5.24 17.48 66.60
N GLU A 39 -4.85 16.23 66.43
CA GLU A 39 -3.51 15.73 66.72
C GLU A 39 -2.58 15.81 65.46
N GLN A 40 -3.15 15.81 64.27
CA GLN A 40 -2.45 15.91 63.05
C GLN A 40 -3.18 16.79 62.01
N ILE A 41 -2.42 17.54 61.25
CA ILE A 41 -2.88 18.32 60.10
C ILE A 41 -2.16 17.80 58.84
N GLU A 42 -2.93 17.60 57.78
CA GLU A 42 -2.41 17.21 56.49
C GLU A 42 -2.64 18.32 55.47
N ILE A 43 -1.58 18.76 54.79
CA ILE A 43 -1.61 19.84 53.81
C ILE A 43 -0.95 19.37 52.53
N GLY A 44 -1.56 19.66 51.38
CA GLY A 44 -1.02 19.31 50.08
C GLY A 44 0.20 20.16 49.67
N ALA A 45 0.88 19.75 48.60
CA ALA A 45 2.08 20.42 48.08
C ALA A 45 1.86 21.91 47.71
N GLN A 46 0.64 22.29 47.37
CA GLN A 46 0.29 23.69 47.02
C GLN A 46 0.27 24.63 48.21
N GLY A 47 0.40 24.08 49.42
CA GLY A 47 0.15 24.82 50.63
C GLY A 47 -1.36 24.94 50.93
N GLY A 48 -1.70 25.72 51.91
CA GLY A 48 -3.09 25.93 52.34
C GLY A 48 -3.20 26.39 53.78
N SER A 49 -4.43 26.44 54.28
CA SER A 49 -4.70 26.80 55.64
C SER A 49 -5.70 25.84 56.28
N GLU A 50 -5.45 25.51 57.55
CA GLU A 50 -6.32 24.70 58.39
C GLU A 50 -6.61 25.41 59.72
N GLN A 51 -7.78 25.19 60.28
CA GLN A 51 -8.16 25.75 61.57
C GLN A 51 -7.97 24.70 62.66
N LEU A 52 -7.48 25.17 63.80
CA LEU A 52 -7.34 24.42 65.03
C LEU A 52 -8.18 25.10 66.12
N ALA A 53 -9.10 24.32 66.69
CA ALA A 53 -9.80 24.79 67.90
C ALA A 53 -8.96 24.47 69.13
N ILE A 54 -8.63 25.52 69.88
CA ILE A 54 -7.84 25.45 71.10
C ILE A 54 -8.79 25.71 72.23
N ALA A 55 -8.92 24.73 73.09
CA ALA A 55 -9.67 24.90 74.34
C ALA A 55 -8.67 25.03 75.50
N ALA A 56 -8.67 26.17 76.15
CA ALA A 56 -7.76 26.44 77.24
C ALA A 56 -8.45 27.27 78.39
N SER A 57 -8.16 26.97 79.63
CA SER A 57 -8.68 27.68 80.77
C SER A 57 -7.78 28.88 81.19
N GLN A 58 -6.58 28.96 80.63
CA GLN A 58 -5.53 29.96 80.95
C GLN A 58 -4.84 30.44 79.69
N ASN A 59 -3.78 31.24 79.81
CA ASN A 59 -2.94 31.65 78.68
C ASN A 59 -2.20 30.48 78.16
N TRP A 60 -1.98 30.53 76.81
CA TRP A 60 -1.21 29.56 76.10
C TRP A 60 -0.33 30.27 75.07
N VAL A 61 0.77 29.59 74.68
CA VAL A 61 1.70 30.01 73.66
C VAL A 61 1.95 28.80 72.76
N ALA A 62 2.00 29.03 71.47
CA ALA A 62 2.40 27.98 70.46
C ALA A 62 3.73 28.35 69.82
N ASN A 63 4.58 27.35 69.62
CA ASN A 63 5.87 27.47 68.98
C ASN A 63 5.87 26.68 67.63
N VAL A 64 6.31 27.40 66.61
CA VAL A 64 6.49 26.83 65.27
C VAL A 64 7.92 27.16 64.86
N ASP A 65 8.75 26.12 64.69
CA ASP A 65 10.18 26.27 64.39
C ASP A 65 10.50 26.32 62.89
N GLU A 66 9.53 26.00 62.05
CA GLU A 66 9.75 25.89 60.58
C GLU A 66 9.26 27.16 59.88
N PRO A 67 10.09 27.78 59.04
CA PRO A 67 9.77 29.01 58.28
C PRO A 67 8.65 28.88 57.26
N TRP A 68 8.28 27.64 56.84
CA TRP A 68 7.23 27.38 55.89
C TRP A 68 5.83 27.24 56.52
N LEU A 69 5.76 27.27 57.83
CA LEU A 69 4.52 27.11 58.57
C LEU A 69 4.31 28.38 59.52
N MET A 70 3.12 28.89 59.43
CA MET A 70 2.71 30.02 60.25
C MET A 70 1.44 29.66 61.02
N LEU A 71 1.38 30.01 62.27
CA LEU A 71 0.23 29.89 63.13
C LEU A 71 -0.26 31.28 63.58
N THR A 72 -1.55 31.57 63.41
CA THR A 72 -2.15 32.86 63.78
C THR A 72 -3.52 32.63 64.42
N PRO A 73 -3.71 33.09 65.68
CA PRO A 73 -2.72 33.65 66.61
C PRO A 73 -1.79 32.54 67.13
N ALA A 74 -0.52 32.89 67.44
CA ALA A 74 0.46 31.99 68.04
C ALA A 74 0.42 32.03 69.61
N ASN A 75 -0.45 32.83 70.21
CA ASN A 75 -0.73 32.88 71.64
C ASN A 75 -2.18 33.35 71.88
N GLY A 76 -2.69 33.09 73.07
CA GLY A 76 -4.06 33.50 73.41
C GLY A 76 -4.35 33.34 74.89
N VAL A 77 -5.52 33.88 75.30
CA VAL A 77 -6.09 33.74 76.63
C VAL A 77 -7.40 32.99 76.48
N GLY A 78 -7.54 31.85 77.15
CA GLY A 78 -8.73 31.03 77.04
C GLY A 78 -8.88 30.34 75.72
N SER A 79 -10.08 29.82 75.42
CA SER A 79 -10.34 29.09 74.20
C SER A 79 -10.41 29.99 72.96
N THR A 80 -9.82 29.56 71.87
CA THR A 80 -9.80 30.31 70.58
C THR A 80 -9.56 29.40 69.43
N THR A 81 -9.75 29.90 68.20
CA THR A 81 -9.40 29.22 67.00
C THR A 81 -8.15 29.85 66.41
N ALA A 82 -7.14 29.02 66.12
CA ALA A 82 -5.95 29.46 65.44
C ALA A 82 -5.94 28.89 64.04
N THR A 83 -5.40 29.64 63.07
CA THR A 83 -5.25 29.20 61.65
C THR A 83 -3.79 28.82 61.43
N VAL A 84 -3.57 27.61 61.03
CA VAL A 84 -2.28 27.10 60.54
C VAL A 84 -2.22 27.35 59.02
N VAL A 85 -1.20 28.06 58.55
CA VAL A 85 -0.95 28.38 57.20
C VAL A 85 0.38 27.74 56.77
N ALA A 86 0.39 26.91 55.74
CA ALA A 86 1.61 26.36 55.19
C ALA A 86 1.87 26.91 53.78
N ASP A 87 3.11 27.32 53.55
CA ASP A 87 3.56 27.70 52.22
C ASP A 87 3.60 26.51 51.28
N SER A 88 3.50 26.75 49.96
CA SER A 88 3.69 25.71 48.96
C SER A 88 5.10 25.10 49.04
N THR A 89 5.21 23.81 48.81
CA THR A 89 6.52 23.14 48.77
C THR A 89 6.98 22.91 47.32
N LEU A 90 8.29 22.84 47.11
CA LEU A 90 8.94 22.45 45.89
C LEU A 90 9.56 21.05 46.02
N MET A 91 9.37 20.37 47.14
CA MET A 91 9.92 19.06 47.43
C MET A 91 9.08 17.96 46.74
N ASN A 92 9.74 16.89 46.34
CA ASN A 92 9.04 15.70 45.83
C ASN A 92 8.44 14.86 46.96
N GLY A 93 9.13 14.78 48.10
CA GLY A 93 8.67 14.03 49.28
C GLY A 93 7.94 14.89 50.30
N ARG A 94 7.36 14.23 51.29
CA ARG A 94 6.71 14.89 52.42
C ARG A 94 7.71 15.56 53.36
N ARG A 95 7.27 16.60 54.04
CA ARG A 95 7.95 17.20 55.17
C ARG A 95 7.01 17.28 56.38
N THR A 96 7.55 17.14 57.54
CA THR A 96 6.78 17.15 58.81
C THR A 96 7.41 18.08 59.79
N THR A 97 6.58 18.71 60.60
CA THR A 97 7.00 19.52 61.80
C THR A 97 5.91 19.42 62.78
N ASP A 98 6.24 19.79 64.00
CA ASP A 98 5.32 19.86 65.16
C ASP A 98 5.06 21.28 65.59
N ILE A 99 3.78 21.59 65.90
CA ILE A 99 3.39 22.81 66.60
C ILE A 99 3.26 22.44 68.05
N ALA A 100 4.10 23.05 68.88
CA ALA A 100 4.07 22.81 70.31
C ALA A 100 3.25 23.92 71.03
N PHE A 101 2.16 23.54 71.66
CA PHE A 101 1.33 24.42 72.49
C PHE A 101 1.68 24.22 73.96
N ILE A 102 1.90 25.31 74.70
CA ILE A 102 2.29 25.31 76.05
C ILE A 102 1.35 26.21 76.81
N GLY A 103 0.68 25.73 77.85
CA GLY A 103 -0.15 26.49 78.75
C GLY A 103 0.64 26.98 79.94
N ASP A 104 0.17 28.06 80.65
CA ASP A 104 0.79 28.64 81.79
C ASP A 104 0.98 27.63 82.94
N ASN A 105 0.18 26.56 82.95
CA ASN A 105 0.32 25.48 83.93
C ASN A 105 1.40 24.46 83.59
N GLY A 106 2.18 24.73 82.53
CA GLY A 106 3.22 23.81 81.98
C GLY A 106 2.71 22.62 81.18
N GLN A 107 1.40 22.53 80.95
CA GLN A 107 0.88 21.50 80.05
C GLN A 107 1.36 21.73 78.66
N ARG A 108 1.72 20.65 77.97
CA ARG A 108 2.17 20.65 76.57
C ARG A 108 1.28 19.79 75.74
N ARG A 109 0.88 20.28 74.54
CA ARG A 109 0.22 19.54 73.49
C ARG A 109 1.01 19.77 72.23
N THR A 110 1.04 18.74 71.38
CA THR A 110 1.74 18.83 70.14
C THR A 110 0.76 18.41 68.98
N VAL A 111 0.75 19.21 67.95
CA VAL A 111 0.02 18.92 66.71
C VAL A 111 1.04 18.66 65.58
N SER A 112 1.03 17.50 65.02
CA SER A 112 1.91 17.19 63.92
C SER A 112 1.36 17.76 62.61
N VAL A 113 2.18 18.44 61.85
CA VAL A 113 1.82 18.98 60.54
C VAL A 113 2.61 18.24 59.49
N VAL A 114 1.90 17.55 58.63
CA VAL A 114 2.44 16.82 57.47
C VAL A 114 2.09 17.55 56.19
N GLN A 115 3.10 18.00 55.45
CA GLN A 115 2.90 18.54 54.15
C GLN A 115 3.41 17.53 53.10
N PHE A 116 2.52 17.11 52.24
CA PHE A 116 2.86 16.20 51.12
C PHE A 116 3.62 16.95 50.03
N GLY A 117 4.56 16.25 49.38
CA GLY A 117 5.25 16.75 48.22
C GLY A 117 4.50 16.46 46.91
N TYR A 118 5.14 16.73 45.78
CA TYR A 118 4.57 16.42 44.47
C TYR A 118 4.81 14.95 44.05
N GLY A 119 5.67 14.22 44.74
CA GLY A 119 6.16 12.93 44.27
C GLY A 119 7.06 13.08 43.02
N LYS A 120 7.48 11.95 42.45
CA LYS A 120 8.00 11.86 41.10
C LYS A 120 6.95 11.10 40.30
N GLN A 121 6.21 11.80 39.47
CA GLN A 121 5.01 11.23 38.88
C GLN A 121 4.90 11.48 37.38
N ILE A 122 4.30 10.53 36.73
CA ILE A 122 3.68 10.62 35.41
C ILE A 122 2.21 10.30 35.64
N ASP A 123 1.31 11.12 35.15
CA ASP A 123 -0.12 10.93 35.25
C ASP A 123 -0.79 11.14 33.91
N ILE A 124 -1.79 10.32 33.60
CA ILE A 124 -2.58 10.41 32.37
C ILE A 124 -4.02 10.73 32.81
N LYS A 125 -4.53 11.86 32.36
CA LYS A 125 -5.88 12.30 32.72
C LYS A 125 -6.94 11.30 32.28
N GLU A 126 -6.76 10.72 31.08
CA GLU A 126 -7.64 9.71 30.50
C GLU A 126 -6.79 8.48 30.13
N PRO A 127 -6.66 7.51 31.06
CA PRO A 127 -5.76 6.37 30.86
C PRO A 127 -6.29 5.36 29.83
N THR A 128 -7.55 5.48 29.41
CA THR A 128 -8.15 4.65 28.36
C THR A 128 -8.77 5.54 27.31
N VAL A 129 -8.41 5.30 26.04
CA VAL A 129 -8.94 5.99 24.87
C VAL A 129 -9.57 4.96 23.95
N GLU A 130 -10.81 5.19 23.56
CA GLU A 130 -11.50 4.39 22.55
C GLU A 130 -11.52 5.13 21.22
N ILE A 131 -11.14 4.46 20.14
CA ILE A 131 -11.12 5.00 18.78
C ILE A 131 -11.91 4.10 17.84
N GLU A 132 -12.38 4.69 16.75
CA GLU A 132 -13.12 3.96 15.71
C GLU A 132 -12.23 2.98 14.94
N ASN A 133 -12.83 1.98 14.29
CA ASN A 133 -12.09 1.06 13.43
C ASN A 133 -11.59 1.75 12.15
N SER A 134 -12.35 2.72 11.63
CA SER A 134 -11.98 3.51 10.47
C SER A 134 -12.56 4.92 10.54
N GLU A 135 -11.86 5.87 9.99
CA GLU A 135 -12.24 7.28 9.85
C GLU A 135 -11.51 7.90 8.66
N SER A 136 -11.93 9.09 8.24
CA SER A 136 -11.15 9.89 7.30
C SER A 136 -9.75 10.16 7.83
N TYR A 137 -8.80 10.30 6.92
CA TYR A 137 -7.38 10.43 7.28
C TYR A 137 -7.12 11.53 8.33
N ASP A 138 -7.75 12.70 8.18
CA ASP A 138 -7.56 13.84 9.09
C ASP A 138 -8.10 13.54 10.50
N LYS A 139 -9.12 12.71 10.63
CA LYS A 139 -9.73 12.33 11.90
C LYS A 139 -9.04 11.16 12.59
N ARG A 140 -8.14 10.47 11.90
CA ARG A 140 -7.38 9.35 12.47
C ARG A 140 -6.24 9.81 13.37
N ALA A 141 -6.56 10.70 14.29
CA ALA A 141 -5.64 11.21 15.30
C ALA A 141 -6.37 11.43 16.62
N PHE A 142 -5.64 11.32 17.71
CA PHE A 142 -6.13 11.71 19.04
C PHE A 142 -5.01 12.37 19.85
N GLU A 143 -5.40 13.11 20.89
CA GLU A 143 -4.48 13.74 21.82
C GLU A 143 -4.67 13.12 23.19
N SER A 144 -3.57 12.79 23.86
CA SER A 144 -3.55 12.40 25.27
C SER A 144 -2.87 13.47 26.10
N LEU A 145 -3.49 13.87 27.21
CA LEU A 145 -2.93 14.82 28.15
C LEU A 145 -2.15 14.07 29.22
N ILE A 146 -0.85 14.27 29.25
CA ILE A 146 0.07 13.68 30.22
C ILE A 146 0.58 14.80 31.15
N SER A 147 0.49 14.58 32.43
CA SER A 147 1.06 15.45 33.45
C SER A 147 2.25 14.76 34.10
N ALA A 148 3.43 15.39 34.08
CA ALA A 148 4.63 14.79 34.65
C ALA A 148 5.56 15.86 35.25
N ASN A 149 6.35 15.45 36.27
CA ASN A 149 7.47 16.21 36.79
C ASN A 149 8.81 15.47 36.67
N VAL A 150 8.84 14.41 35.87
CA VAL A 150 10.03 13.71 35.41
C VAL A 150 10.05 13.68 33.88
N GLU A 151 11.24 13.64 33.29
CA GLU A 151 11.33 13.37 31.86
C GLU A 151 10.83 11.96 31.58
N CYS A 152 9.89 11.82 30.66
CA CYS A 152 9.29 10.53 30.35
C CYS A 152 9.42 10.16 28.88
N LYS A 153 9.39 8.86 28.64
CA LYS A 153 9.40 8.26 27.32
C LYS A 153 8.42 7.11 27.22
N ILE A 154 8.14 6.70 26.00
CA ILE A 154 7.48 5.42 25.75
C ILE A 154 8.50 4.32 26.03
N GLY A 155 8.26 3.46 26.99
CA GLY A 155 9.14 2.34 27.33
C GLY A 155 8.89 1.14 26.43
N LYS A 156 7.66 0.64 26.43
CA LYS A 156 7.20 -0.45 25.57
C LYS A 156 5.76 -0.23 25.15
N ILE A 157 5.36 -0.89 24.07
CA ILE A 157 3.96 -0.95 23.64
C ILE A 157 3.59 -2.43 23.56
N GLU A 158 2.57 -2.83 24.28
CA GLU A 158 2.02 -4.18 24.23
C GLU A 158 0.78 -4.16 23.37
N TYR A 159 0.78 -4.96 22.30
CA TYR A 159 -0.34 -5.08 21.38
C TYR A 159 -1.06 -6.41 21.57
N SER A 160 -2.39 -6.38 21.52
CA SER A 160 -3.23 -7.57 21.61
C SER A 160 -4.52 -7.41 20.84
N PHE A 161 -5.19 -8.54 20.58
CA PHE A 161 -6.59 -8.58 20.16
C PHE A 161 -7.48 -8.92 21.35
N GLU A 162 -8.66 -8.33 21.40
CA GLU A 162 -9.75 -8.69 22.30
C GLU A 162 -10.95 -9.21 21.50
N GLY A 163 -11.62 -10.23 22.02
CA GLY A 163 -12.77 -10.89 21.41
C GLY A 163 -12.51 -12.37 21.10
N ASP A 164 -13.55 -13.03 20.61
CA ASP A 164 -13.55 -14.47 20.36
C ASP A 164 -12.94 -14.80 19.00
N MET A 165 -11.62 -14.67 18.88
CA MET A 165 -10.87 -15.13 17.72
C MET A 165 -10.31 -16.53 17.98
N THR A 166 -10.45 -17.39 16.99
CA THR A 166 -9.74 -18.68 16.95
C THR A 166 -8.24 -18.46 16.79
N ASP A 167 -7.44 -19.44 17.16
CA ASP A 167 -5.98 -19.34 17.02
C ASP A 167 -5.57 -19.23 15.53
N ALA A 168 -6.33 -19.83 14.63
CA ALA A 168 -6.10 -19.68 13.18
C ALA A 168 -6.35 -18.23 12.72
N GLU A 169 -7.45 -17.61 13.17
CA GLU A 169 -7.74 -16.19 12.85
C GLU A 169 -6.70 -15.24 13.46
N LYS A 170 -6.21 -15.52 14.67
CA LYS A 170 -5.11 -14.75 15.27
C LYS A 170 -3.84 -14.87 14.44
N ALA A 171 -3.45 -16.08 14.05
CA ALA A 171 -2.26 -16.30 13.24
C ALA A 171 -2.36 -15.62 11.86
N GLU A 172 -3.53 -15.67 11.23
CA GLU A 172 -3.78 -15.02 9.95
C GLU A 172 -3.69 -13.48 10.02
N ASN A 173 -4.13 -12.91 11.13
CA ASN A 173 -4.13 -11.46 11.34
C ASN A 173 -2.95 -10.95 12.17
N GLU A 174 -1.93 -11.78 12.41
CA GLU A 174 -0.78 -11.44 13.26
C GLU A 174 -0.08 -10.17 12.82
N LYS A 175 0.03 -9.91 11.51
CA LYS A 175 0.65 -8.69 10.96
C LYS A 175 -0.15 -7.41 11.29
N GLU A 176 -1.46 -7.54 11.51
CA GLU A 176 -2.35 -6.43 11.83
C GLU A 176 -2.39 -6.13 13.34
N ARG A 177 -1.81 -6.99 14.16
CA ARG A 177 -1.80 -6.86 15.61
C ARG A 177 -0.97 -5.68 16.07
N GLU A 178 0.18 -5.46 15.44
CA GLU A 178 1.21 -4.53 15.90
C GLU A 178 1.39 -3.33 14.96
N GLY A 179 1.92 -2.24 15.53
CA GLY A 179 2.39 -1.09 14.74
C GLY A 179 1.30 -0.25 14.09
N TRP A 180 0.07 -0.35 14.56
CA TRP A 180 -1.04 0.48 14.09
C TRP A 180 -1.15 1.84 14.79
N LEU A 181 -0.50 2.03 15.94
CA LEU A 181 -0.26 3.37 16.47
C LEU A 181 0.94 3.99 15.76
N LEU A 182 0.77 5.23 15.33
CA LEU A 182 1.70 5.94 14.47
C LEU A 182 2.13 7.26 15.16
N ASN A 183 3.32 7.70 14.81
CA ASN A 183 3.79 9.02 15.18
C ASN A 183 3.02 10.08 14.38
N SER A 184 2.55 11.12 15.03
CA SER A 184 1.78 12.17 14.38
C SER A 184 2.59 13.04 13.40
N LYS A 185 3.92 13.03 13.47
CA LYS A 185 4.79 13.88 12.64
C LYS A 185 5.18 13.23 11.32
N ASP A 186 5.57 11.97 11.35
CA ASP A 186 6.17 11.26 10.21
C ASP A 186 5.41 10.00 9.82
N GLU A 187 4.32 9.69 10.54
CA GLU A 187 3.45 8.50 10.31
C GLU A 187 4.17 7.16 10.40
N ASN A 188 5.39 7.14 10.91
CA ASN A 188 6.08 5.91 11.21
C ASN A 188 5.42 5.20 12.40
N LYS A 189 5.68 3.91 12.54
CA LYS A 189 5.23 3.14 13.70
C LYS A 189 5.73 3.82 14.98
N LEU A 190 4.85 3.96 15.95
CA LEU A 190 5.21 4.48 17.24
C LEU A 190 6.20 3.53 17.91
N THR A 191 7.34 4.05 18.33
CA THR A 191 8.41 3.29 18.97
C THR A 191 8.79 3.94 20.30
N ASP A 192 9.82 3.42 20.96
CA ASP A 192 10.45 4.02 22.13
C ASP A 192 10.90 5.46 21.79
N THR A 193 10.10 6.41 22.18
CA THR A 193 10.28 7.82 21.84
C THR A 193 10.29 8.64 23.10
N ASN A 194 11.35 9.46 23.26
CA ASN A 194 11.38 10.47 24.30
C ASN A 194 10.31 11.54 24.03
N LEU A 195 9.40 11.70 24.95
CA LEU A 195 8.29 12.61 24.84
C LEU A 195 8.70 14.07 25.10
N GLY A 196 9.94 14.31 25.50
CA GLY A 196 10.54 15.63 25.58
C GLY A 196 9.85 16.60 26.58
N ILE A 197 9.34 16.08 27.69
CA ILE A 197 8.80 16.92 28.72
C ILE A 197 9.96 17.69 29.36
N VAL A 198 9.98 19.00 29.16
CA VAL A 198 10.97 19.86 29.79
C VAL A 198 10.58 20.07 31.26
N LEU A 199 11.38 19.54 32.16
CA LEU A 199 11.20 19.76 33.60
C LEU A 199 11.52 21.21 33.93
N ASP A 200 10.61 21.83 34.68
CA ASP A 200 10.93 23.02 35.45
C ASP A 200 11.73 22.61 36.73
N ARG A 201 12.64 23.46 37.16
CA ARG A 201 13.42 23.25 38.39
C ARG A 201 12.55 23.13 39.67
N LYS A 202 11.26 23.29 39.54
CA LYS A 202 10.30 23.42 40.67
C LYS A 202 9.52 22.15 40.97
N ALA A 203 9.94 21.00 40.57
CA ALA A 203 9.28 19.70 40.85
C ALA A 203 7.76 19.63 40.62
N ARG A 204 7.13 20.68 40.11
CA ARG A 204 5.68 20.73 39.84
C ARG A 204 5.37 19.97 38.56
N PRO A 205 4.36 19.11 38.57
CA PRO A 205 3.90 18.47 37.38
C PRO A 205 3.49 19.46 36.29
N ARG A 206 3.86 19.21 35.04
CA ARG A 206 3.44 19.97 33.86
C ARG A 206 2.67 19.09 32.93
N SER A 207 1.63 19.65 32.34
CA SER A 207 0.80 18.95 31.38
C SER A 207 1.30 19.21 29.98
N VAL A 208 1.45 18.14 29.21
CA VAL A 208 1.84 18.13 27.79
C VAL A 208 0.83 17.30 26.99
N LYS A 209 0.47 17.79 25.83
CA LYS A 209 -0.40 17.06 24.89
C LYS A 209 0.44 16.22 23.95
N PHE A 210 0.16 14.93 23.91
CA PHE A 210 0.71 14.01 22.91
C PHE A 210 -0.30 13.75 21.84
N LYS A 211 0.17 13.83 20.59
CA LYS A 211 -0.62 13.53 19.42
C LYS A 211 -0.21 12.19 18.86
N PHE A 212 -1.17 11.32 18.71
CA PHE A 212 -1.04 10.01 18.08
C PHE A 212 -1.88 9.98 16.82
N ARG A 213 -1.40 9.23 15.85
CA ARG A 213 -2.22 8.80 14.70
C ARG A 213 -2.42 7.30 14.76
N TRP A 214 -3.36 6.81 13.99
CA TRP A 214 -3.66 5.38 13.96
C TRP A 214 -4.04 4.89 12.57
N ALA A 215 -3.66 3.65 12.24
CA ALA A 215 -4.07 2.97 11.03
C ALA A 215 -5.45 2.31 11.23
N MET A 216 -6.23 2.21 10.16
CA MET A 216 -7.55 1.57 10.22
C MET A 216 -7.45 0.13 10.74
N ASN A 217 -8.43 -0.28 11.53
CA ASN A 217 -8.59 -1.68 11.91
C ASN A 217 -9.40 -2.41 10.85
N VAL A 218 -8.79 -3.39 10.21
CA VAL A 218 -9.41 -4.23 9.18
C VAL A 218 -9.73 -5.64 9.70
N VAL A 219 -9.47 -5.88 10.99
CA VAL A 219 -9.70 -7.18 11.63
C VAL A 219 -11.02 -7.14 12.38
N PRO A 220 -11.85 -8.20 12.32
CA PRO A 220 -13.12 -8.27 13.04
C PRO A 220 -12.93 -8.55 14.55
N ALA A 221 -11.92 -7.93 15.14
CA ALA A 221 -11.61 -7.96 16.57
C ALA A 221 -11.13 -6.59 17.05
N VAL A 222 -11.34 -6.28 18.30
CA VAL A 222 -10.85 -5.08 18.93
C VAL A 222 -9.33 -5.16 19.05
N ARG A 223 -8.61 -4.16 18.57
CA ARG A 223 -7.17 -4.03 18.78
C ARG A 223 -6.91 -3.20 20.03
N VAL A 224 -5.97 -3.66 20.85
CA VAL A 224 -5.59 -2.96 22.07
C VAL A 224 -4.10 -2.70 22.06
N ALA A 225 -3.71 -1.48 22.36
CA ALA A 225 -2.32 -1.10 22.59
C ALA A 225 -2.18 -0.54 24.01
N LYS A 226 -1.30 -1.12 24.80
CA LYS A 226 -0.90 -0.62 26.12
C LYS A 226 0.45 0.08 25.99
N VAL A 227 0.44 1.39 26.03
CA VAL A 227 1.62 2.25 25.92
C VAL A 227 2.14 2.52 27.32
N HIS A 228 3.28 1.95 27.68
CA HIS A 228 3.92 2.16 28.97
C HIS A 228 4.73 3.45 28.94
N LEU A 229 4.41 4.37 29.83
CA LEU A 229 5.16 5.59 30.04
C LEU A 229 6.12 5.40 31.22
N VAL A 230 7.38 5.61 30.97
CA VAL A 230 8.44 5.40 31.95
C VAL A 230 9.38 6.61 31.99
N PRO A 231 10.07 6.85 33.12
CA PRO A 231 11.11 7.86 33.16
C PRO A 231 12.22 7.60 32.13
N VAL A 232 12.79 8.66 31.57
CA VAL A 232 13.93 8.56 30.66
C VAL A 232 15.14 8.00 31.35
N ASN A 233 15.42 8.52 32.58
CA ASN A 233 16.47 8.01 33.43
C ASN A 233 15.95 6.84 34.28
N ALA A 234 16.52 5.67 34.13
CA ALA A 234 16.12 4.46 34.85
C ALA A 234 16.29 4.58 36.40
N GLU A 235 17.10 5.51 36.86
CA GLU A 235 17.28 5.80 38.32
C GLU A 235 16.13 6.64 38.86
N ASP A 236 15.37 7.33 38.05
CA ASP A 236 14.21 8.11 38.44
C ASP A 236 12.99 7.20 38.67
N LYS A 237 12.93 6.62 39.88
CA LYS A 237 11.77 5.84 40.29
C LYS A 237 10.56 6.73 40.49
N LEU A 238 9.42 6.33 39.95
CA LEU A 238 8.15 6.99 40.25
C LEU A 238 7.77 6.75 41.71
N VAL A 239 7.41 7.82 42.38
CA VAL A 239 7.00 7.79 43.79
C VAL A 239 5.80 8.71 43.97
N ASP A 240 4.91 8.34 44.89
CA ASP A 240 3.79 9.18 45.32
C ASP A 240 4.23 10.37 46.18
N ALA A 241 3.28 11.14 46.65
CA ALA A 241 3.53 12.30 47.52
C ALA A 241 4.20 11.93 48.85
N ASP A 242 4.07 10.68 49.28
CA ASP A 242 4.72 10.12 50.47
C ASP A 242 6.11 9.57 50.22
N GLY A 243 6.54 9.51 48.92
CA GLY A 243 7.79 8.92 48.51
C GLY A 243 7.73 7.39 48.35
N LYS A 244 6.56 6.78 48.33
CA LYS A 244 6.39 5.34 48.08
C LYS A 244 6.42 5.04 46.59
N PRO A 245 7.10 3.98 46.16
CA PRO A 245 7.13 3.61 44.75
C PRO A 245 5.72 3.39 44.19
N THR A 246 5.47 3.89 42.97
CA THR A 246 4.24 3.69 42.22
C THR A 246 4.48 2.77 41.04
N ALA A 247 3.41 2.20 40.49
CA ALA A 247 3.48 1.35 39.31
C ALA A 247 3.73 2.17 38.03
N ASP A 248 4.12 1.49 36.96
CA ASP A 248 4.21 2.07 35.61
C ASP A 248 2.86 2.65 35.20
N VAL A 249 2.92 3.75 34.46
CA VAL A 249 1.73 4.43 33.95
C VAL A 249 1.44 3.93 32.56
N ILE A 250 0.21 3.47 32.33
CA ILE A 250 -0.19 2.84 31.07
C ILE A 250 -1.33 3.64 30.44
N LEU A 251 -1.09 4.08 29.20
CA LEU A 251 -2.16 4.55 28.31
C LEU A 251 -2.69 3.35 27.50
N THR A 252 -3.94 3.01 27.71
CA THR A 252 -4.62 1.95 26.97
C THR A 252 -5.41 2.55 25.82
N VAL A 253 -5.07 2.20 24.59
CA VAL A 253 -5.81 2.59 23.40
C VAL A 253 -6.56 1.38 22.87
N ARG A 254 -7.87 1.48 22.75
CA ARG A 254 -8.77 0.45 22.27
C ARG A 254 -9.36 0.88 20.95
N GLN A 255 -9.12 0.12 19.89
CA GLN A 255 -9.69 0.38 18.58
C GLN A 255 -10.80 -0.62 18.28
N LYS A 256 -11.96 -0.12 17.91
CA LYS A 256 -13.12 -0.94 17.58
C LYS A 256 -12.81 -1.98 16.51
N ALA A 257 -13.50 -3.11 16.58
CA ALA A 257 -13.42 -4.15 15.57
C ALA A 257 -13.93 -3.65 14.21
N ALA A 258 -13.31 -4.12 13.13
CA ALA A 258 -13.88 -3.94 11.80
C ALA A 258 -15.17 -4.74 11.66
N PRO A 259 -16.14 -4.28 10.86
CA PRO A 259 -17.32 -5.07 10.55
C PRO A 259 -16.93 -6.34 9.80
N LYS A 260 -17.69 -7.40 9.98
CA LYS A 260 -17.51 -8.63 9.20
C LYS A 260 -17.78 -8.34 7.72
N ILE A 261 -16.89 -8.87 6.85
CA ILE A 261 -17.04 -8.69 5.41
C ILE A 261 -18.23 -9.54 4.93
N GLU A 262 -19.24 -8.85 4.41
CA GLU A 262 -20.41 -9.46 3.80
C GLU A 262 -20.32 -9.38 2.27
N ASP A 263 -21.07 -10.27 1.58
CA ASP A 263 -21.14 -10.26 0.12
C ASP A 263 -22.11 -9.19 -0.39
N ASN A 264 -21.74 -7.93 -0.19
CA ASN A 264 -22.49 -6.75 -0.62
C ASN A 264 -21.55 -5.59 -0.92
N ARG A 265 -22.12 -4.42 -1.27
CA ARG A 265 -21.34 -3.22 -1.59
C ARG A 265 -20.45 -2.75 -0.42
N ALA A 266 -20.92 -2.86 0.81
CA ALA A 266 -20.14 -2.48 1.98
C ALA A 266 -18.96 -3.43 2.19
N GLY A 267 -19.17 -4.72 1.94
CA GLY A 267 -18.09 -5.71 1.96
C GLY A 267 -17.04 -5.48 0.85
N ASP A 268 -17.46 -5.07 -0.35
CA ASP A 268 -16.52 -4.67 -1.40
C ASP A 268 -15.68 -3.46 -0.95
N SER A 269 -16.32 -2.42 -0.37
CA SER A 269 -15.63 -1.25 0.17
C SER A 269 -14.57 -1.65 1.20
N LEU A 270 -14.97 -2.46 2.17
CA LEU A 270 -14.05 -2.93 3.20
C LEU A 270 -12.91 -3.77 2.60
N SER A 271 -13.21 -4.65 1.64
CA SER A 271 -12.20 -5.46 0.96
C SER A 271 -11.16 -4.61 0.23
N VAL A 272 -11.59 -3.57 -0.50
CA VAL A 272 -10.67 -2.63 -1.17
C VAL A 272 -9.76 -1.93 -0.17
N ILE A 273 -10.31 -1.45 0.95
CA ILE A 273 -9.54 -0.80 2.03
C ILE A 273 -8.53 -1.79 2.62
N MET A 274 -8.94 -3.01 2.91
CA MET A 274 -8.06 -4.05 3.47
C MET A 274 -6.93 -4.42 2.52
N ILE A 275 -7.24 -4.64 1.25
CA ILE A 275 -6.21 -4.93 0.23
C ILE A 275 -5.20 -3.79 0.17
N ASN A 276 -5.67 -2.55 0.11
CA ASN A 276 -4.81 -1.37 0.06
C ASN A 276 -3.88 -1.28 1.28
N GLN A 277 -4.42 -1.48 2.48
CA GLN A 277 -3.65 -1.45 3.71
C GLN A 277 -2.60 -2.58 3.76
N LYS A 278 -3.00 -3.80 3.40
CA LYS A 278 -2.10 -4.96 3.40
C LYS A 278 -0.98 -4.83 2.36
N LEU A 279 -1.27 -4.27 1.20
CA LEU A 279 -0.25 -3.97 0.18
C LEU A 279 0.64 -2.78 0.58
N GLY A 280 0.15 -1.86 1.42
CA GLY A 280 0.85 -0.60 1.69
C GLY A 280 0.89 0.32 0.48
N SER A 281 -0.15 0.28 -0.38
CA SER A 281 -0.27 1.16 -1.55
C SER A 281 -0.45 2.62 -1.12
N ILE A 282 0.03 3.54 -1.95
CA ILE A 282 -0.11 4.99 -1.70
C ILE A 282 -1.54 5.50 -1.89
N ALA A 283 -2.44 4.69 -2.42
CA ALA A 283 -3.83 5.09 -2.60
C ALA A 283 -4.50 5.33 -1.25
N THR A 284 -5.28 6.39 -1.17
CA THR A 284 -6.10 6.69 0.02
C THR A 284 -7.55 6.40 -0.30
N PHE A 285 -8.10 5.37 0.33
CA PHE A 285 -9.51 5.05 0.26
C PHE A 285 -10.15 5.42 1.59
N ASP A 286 -10.99 6.44 1.57
CA ASP A 286 -11.66 6.92 2.77
C ASP A 286 -13.01 6.24 2.94
N SER A 287 -13.18 5.50 4.03
CA SER A 287 -14.42 4.78 4.31
C SER A 287 -15.63 5.72 4.56
N SER A 288 -15.37 6.97 4.90
CA SER A 288 -16.42 8.00 5.05
C SER A 288 -16.87 8.57 3.70
N ASP A 289 -16.11 8.34 2.63
CA ASP A 289 -16.44 8.82 1.29
C ASP A 289 -17.10 7.72 0.45
N ASN A 290 -17.86 8.11 -0.56
CA ASN A 290 -18.48 7.18 -1.48
C ASN A 290 -17.41 6.56 -2.37
N MET A 291 -17.41 5.22 -2.52
CA MET A 291 -16.49 4.49 -3.42
C MET A 291 -16.44 5.04 -4.85
N ARG A 292 -17.49 5.76 -5.32
CA ARG A 292 -17.48 6.44 -6.62
C ARG A 292 -16.43 7.53 -6.73
N ASN A 293 -16.04 8.10 -5.60
CA ASN A 293 -15.03 9.16 -5.52
C ASN A 293 -13.60 8.61 -5.37
N TRP A 294 -13.46 7.31 -5.16
CA TRP A 294 -12.16 6.70 -4.96
C TRP A 294 -11.37 6.61 -6.26
N SER A 295 -10.19 7.18 -6.27
CA SER A 295 -9.30 7.12 -7.42
C SER A 295 -8.90 5.68 -7.73
N GLY A 296 -9.04 5.25 -8.97
CA GLY A 296 -8.70 3.89 -9.40
C GLY A 296 -9.77 2.82 -9.09
N VAL A 297 -10.94 3.23 -8.60
CA VAL A 297 -12.10 2.34 -8.41
C VAL A 297 -13.22 2.75 -9.35
N THR A 298 -13.84 1.78 -10.02
CA THR A 298 -15.09 1.99 -10.76
C THR A 298 -16.13 0.96 -10.29
N LEU A 299 -17.38 1.36 -10.35
CA LEU A 299 -18.51 0.53 -9.91
C LEU A 299 -19.38 0.16 -11.13
N TRP A 300 -20.11 -0.92 -10.97
CA TRP A 300 -21.17 -1.29 -11.92
C TRP A 300 -22.35 -0.33 -11.81
N GLU A 301 -22.81 0.17 -12.94
CA GLU A 301 -23.90 1.13 -13.04
C GLU A 301 -25.16 0.48 -13.61
N ALA A 302 -26.32 1.07 -13.34
CA ALA A 302 -27.61 0.55 -13.83
C ALA A 302 -27.72 0.53 -15.37
N THR A 303 -26.91 1.34 -16.06
CA THR A 303 -26.83 1.40 -17.52
C THR A 303 -26.00 0.29 -18.13
N ASP A 304 -25.18 -0.39 -17.35
CA ASP A 304 -24.31 -1.46 -17.85
C ASP A 304 -25.14 -2.70 -18.23
N ASP A 305 -24.86 -3.26 -19.40
CA ASP A 305 -25.54 -4.47 -19.85
C ASP A 305 -25.30 -5.67 -18.94
N PHE A 306 -24.14 -5.69 -18.28
CA PHE A 306 -23.81 -6.69 -17.27
C PHE A 306 -24.80 -6.67 -16.09
N VAL A 307 -25.18 -5.49 -15.61
CA VAL A 307 -26.14 -5.32 -14.51
C VAL A 307 -27.55 -5.74 -14.89
N LYS A 308 -27.91 -5.64 -16.17
CA LYS A 308 -29.21 -6.15 -16.63
C LYS A 308 -29.32 -7.69 -16.50
N ILE A 309 -28.17 -8.37 -16.62
CA ILE A 309 -28.07 -9.84 -16.51
C ILE A 309 -27.80 -10.24 -15.05
N HIS A 310 -27.02 -9.42 -14.32
CA HIS A 310 -26.59 -9.62 -12.95
C HIS A 310 -26.99 -8.42 -12.07
N PRO A 311 -28.27 -8.28 -11.71
CA PRO A 311 -28.76 -7.13 -10.93
C PRO A 311 -28.04 -6.96 -9.59
N GLU A 312 -27.57 -8.05 -9.00
CA GLU A 312 -26.79 -8.08 -7.76
C GLU A 312 -25.41 -7.40 -7.86
N ALA A 313 -24.94 -7.15 -9.09
CA ALA A 313 -23.70 -6.44 -9.33
C ALA A 313 -23.84 -4.90 -9.22
N LEU A 314 -25.06 -4.37 -9.19
CA LEU A 314 -25.29 -2.93 -9.12
C LEU A 314 -24.57 -2.28 -7.94
N GLY A 315 -23.69 -1.32 -8.22
CA GLY A 315 -22.93 -0.61 -7.20
C GLY A 315 -21.76 -1.39 -6.59
N ARG A 316 -21.54 -2.66 -7.03
CA ARG A 316 -20.37 -3.46 -6.66
C ARG A 316 -19.13 -3.00 -7.44
N VAL A 317 -17.94 -3.34 -6.95
CA VAL A 317 -16.67 -2.96 -7.60
C VAL A 317 -16.54 -3.67 -8.95
N ARG A 318 -16.42 -2.87 -10.02
CA ARG A 318 -16.15 -3.30 -11.39
C ARG A 318 -14.67 -3.37 -11.70
N SER A 319 -13.93 -2.31 -11.33
CA SER A 319 -12.49 -2.30 -11.48
C SER A 319 -11.81 -1.67 -10.28
N VAL A 320 -10.59 -2.11 -9.99
CA VAL A 320 -9.74 -1.53 -8.96
C VAL A 320 -8.27 -1.60 -9.33
N LYS A 321 -7.54 -0.54 -8.99
CA LYS A 321 -6.10 -0.43 -9.21
C LYS A 321 -5.37 -0.06 -7.93
N PHE A 322 -4.33 -0.83 -7.59
CA PHE A 322 -3.39 -0.56 -6.52
C PHE A 322 -2.00 -0.32 -7.12
N SER A 323 -1.28 0.67 -6.64
CA SER A 323 0.02 1.04 -7.21
C SER A 323 0.99 1.60 -6.17
N MET A 324 2.28 1.60 -6.52
CA MET A 324 3.35 2.22 -5.74
C MET A 324 3.51 1.64 -4.33
N PHE A 325 3.56 0.32 -4.22
CA PHE A 325 3.77 -0.38 -2.96
C PHE A 325 5.01 -1.28 -3.04
N ASN A 326 5.55 -1.63 -1.89
CA ASN A 326 6.67 -2.54 -1.74
C ASN A 326 6.18 -3.87 -1.16
N LEU A 327 6.51 -4.96 -1.84
CA LEU A 327 6.23 -6.32 -1.36
C LEU A 327 7.38 -6.83 -0.48
N LYS A 328 7.06 -7.75 0.41
CA LYS A 328 8.02 -8.52 1.17
C LYS A 328 8.07 -9.95 0.63
N SER A 329 9.24 -10.58 0.71
CA SER A 329 9.40 -11.98 0.31
C SER A 329 8.38 -12.89 0.98
N GLY A 330 7.83 -13.85 0.24
CA GLY A 330 6.82 -14.80 0.70
C GLY A 330 5.39 -14.26 0.82
N GLU A 331 5.14 -13.00 0.43
CA GLU A 331 3.79 -12.44 0.43
C GLU A 331 3.01 -12.85 -0.83
N THR A 332 1.71 -13.04 -0.66
CA THR A 332 0.74 -13.22 -1.74
C THR A 332 -0.15 -11.99 -1.85
N LEU A 333 -1.01 -11.93 -2.87
CA LEU A 333 -2.12 -10.97 -2.86
C LEU A 333 -2.99 -11.21 -1.62
N PRO A 334 -3.47 -10.12 -0.99
CA PRO A 334 -4.40 -10.24 0.13
C PRO A 334 -5.62 -11.07 -0.27
N LYS A 335 -6.01 -12.00 0.59
CA LYS A 335 -7.15 -12.91 0.33
C LYS A 335 -8.46 -12.20 0.03
N GLU A 336 -8.62 -10.98 0.53
CA GLU A 336 -9.79 -10.13 0.34
C GLU A 336 -10.07 -9.83 -1.14
N VAL A 337 -9.11 -10.03 -2.03
CA VAL A 337 -9.32 -9.98 -3.49
C VAL A 337 -10.45 -10.94 -3.91
N GLY A 338 -10.54 -12.12 -3.29
CA GLY A 338 -11.59 -13.09 -3.56
C GLY A 338 -13.01 -12.65 -3.20
N ASN A 339 -13.16 -11.61 -2.36
CA ASN A 339 -14.46 -11.06 -2.00
C ASN A 339 -15.06 -10.14 -3.08
N LEU A 340 -14.21 -9.62 -4.00
CA LEU A 340 -14.64 -8.73 -5.08
C LEU A 340 -15.26 -9.52 -6.24
N LYS A 341 -16.36 -10.23 -5.98
CA LYS A 341 -16.90 -11.27 -6.86
C LYS A 341 -17.31 -10.81 -8.25
N PHE A 342 -17.65 -9.54 -8.41
CA PHE A 342 -18.11 -8.95 -9.67
C PHE A 342 -17.00 -8.16 -10.40
N LEU A 343 -15.75 -8.36 -10.00
CA LEU A 343 -14.62 -7.66 -10.58
C LEU A 343 -14.43 -8.04 -12.06
N GLU A 344 -14.40 -7.04 -12.94
CA GLU A 344 -14.09 -7.16 -14.36
C GLU A 344 -12.63 -6.87 -14.67
N SER A 345 -12.04 -5.91 -13.94
CA SER A 345 -10.65 -5.51 -14.13
C SER A 345 -9.92 -5.34 -12.81
N PHE A 346 -8.78 -5.99 -12.68
CA PHE A 346 -7.90 -5.90 -11.52
C PHE A 346 -6.49 -5.51 -11.94
N SER A 347 -5.93 -4.51 -11.28
CA SER A 347 -4.57 -4.06 -11.56
C SER A 347 -3.80 -3.84 -10.27
N VAL A 348 -2.64 -4.48 -10.20
CA VAL A 348 -1.64 -4.23 -9.16
C VAL A 348 -0.30 -3.89 -9.83
N ALA A 349 0.29 -2.78 -9.42
CA ALA A 349 1.59 -2.32 -9.90
C ALA A 349 2.48 -1.98 -8.70
N ALA A 350 3.37 -2.90 -8.35
CA ALA A 350 4.34 -2.65 -7.29
C ALA A 350 5.36 -1.60 -7.73
N ASN A 351 6.17 -1.12 -6.79
CA ASN A 351 7.25 -0.21 -7.09
C ASN A 351 8.25 -0.89 -8.05
N GLU A 352 8.62 -0.22 -9.14
CA GLU A 352 9.54 -0.78 -10.14
C GLU A 352 10.92 -1.12 -9.56
N ASN A 353 11.31 -0.49 -8.47
CA ASN A 353 12.53 -0.82 -7.73
C ASN A 353 12.39 -2.04 -6.81
N ASN A 354 11.20 -2.66 -6.79
CA ASN A 354 10.97 -3.85 -6.00
C ASN A 354 11.75 -5.04 -6.58
N GLN A 355 12.77 -5.50 -5.87
CA GLN A 355 13.62 -6.63 -6.27
C GLN A 355 13.24 -7.94 -5.58
N ILE A 356 12.09 -7.98 -4.94
CA ILE A 356 11.70 -9.13 -4.13
C ILE A 356 11.31 -10.27 -5.04
N ARG A 357 11.77 -11.45 -4.65
CA ARG A 357 11.61 -12.74 -5.32
C ARG A 357 10.61 -13.58 -4.54
N GLU A 358 10.13 -14.64 -5.16
CA GLU A 358 9.28 -15.64 -4.50
C GLU A 358 7.92 -15.12 -4.02
N VAL A 359 7.37 -14.19 -4.75
CA VAL A 359 5.99 -13.74 -4.55
C VAL A 359 5.08 -14.50 -5.49
N ASN A 360 3.90 -14.88 -5.02
CA ASN A 360 2.88 -15.47 -5.88
C ASN A 360 1.53 -14.76 -5.70
N LEU A 361 0.58 -15.04 -6.59
CA LEU A 361 -0.72 -14.38 -6.58
C LEU A 361 -1.69 -14.93 -5.52
N GLY A 362 -1.39 -16.12 -4.96
CA GLY A 362 -2.41 -16.85 -4.19
C GLY A 362 -3.51 -17.43 -5.09
N ASP A 363 -4.42 -18.17 -4.47
CA ASP A 363 -5.51 -18.85 -5.17
C ASP A 363 -6.81 -18.04 -5.20
N GLU A 364 -6.96 -17.05 -4.34
CA GLU A 364 -8.19 -16.28 -4.17
C GLU A 364 -8.57 -15.50 -5.42
N ILE A 365 -7.59 -14.89 -6.10
CA ILE A 365 -7.82 -14.22 -7.38
C ILE A 365 -8.36 -15.17 -8.44
N CYS A 366 -7.99 -16.45 -8.37
CA CYS A 366 -8.42 -17.47 -9.31
C CYS A 366 -9.92 -17.83 -9.18
N SER A 367 -10.58 -17.36 -8.13
CA SER A 367 -12.02 -17.54 -7.90
C SER A 367 -12.90 -16.51 -8.63
N LEU A 368 -12.31 -15.45 -9.19
CA LEU A 368 -13.02 -14.33 -9.81
C LEU A 368 -13.58 -14.70 -11.19
N LYS A 369 -14.87 -15.00 -11.24
CA LYS A 369 -15.54 -15.56 -12.40
C LYS A 369 -15.71 -14.58 -13.57
N PHE A 370 -15.72 -13.28 -13.29
CA PHE A 370 -16.01 -12.23 -14.29
C PHE A 370 -14.79 -11.42 -14.69
N LEU A 371 -13.61 -11.79 -14.16
CA LEU A 371 -12.37 -11.06 -14.42
C LEU A 371 -11.95 -11.21 -15.90
N LYS A 372 -11.99 -10.11 -16.65
CA LYS A 372 -11.58 -10.03 -18.05
C LYS A 372 -10.19 -9.46 -18.22
N ASN A 373 -9.81 -8.50 -17.36
CA ASN A 373 -8.54 -7.80 -17.47
C ASN A 373 -7.75 -7.95 -16.18
N LEU A 374 -6.57 -8.53 -16.29
CA LEU A 374 -5.65 -8.69 -15.16
C LEU A 374 -4.30 -8.06 -15.52
N THR A 375 -3.88 -7.09 -14.70
CA THR A 375 -2.54 -6.51 -14.75
C THR A 375 -1.83 -6.78 -13.45
N VAL A 376 -0.67 -7.42 -13.52
CA VAL A 376 0.24 -7.66 -12.40
C VAL A 376 1.62 -7.18 -12.81
N GLN A 377 1.94 -5.95 -12.45
CA GLN A 377 3.17 -5.29 -12.87
C GLN A 377 4.18 -5.19 -11.73
N ALA A 378 5.42 -5.53 -12.02
CA ALA A 378 6.55 -5.43 -11.09
C ALA A 378 6.30 -6.13 -9.74
N TYR A 379 5.44 -7.15 -9.74
CA TYR A 379 5.00 -7.85 -8.54
C TYR A 379 6.02 -8.89 -8.05
N GLY A 380 6.99 -9.24 -8.91
CA GLY A 380 8.04 -10.20 -8.56
C GLY A 380 7.64 -11.68 -8.80
N LEU A 381 6.62 -11.92 -9.60
CA LEU A 381 6.17 -13.29 -9.90
C LEU A 381 7.26 -14.09 -10.61
N THR A 382 7.52 -15.29 -10.11
CA THR A 382 8.36 -16.30 -10.76
C THR A 382 7.54 -17.44 -11.35
N GLN A 383 6.30 -17.59 -10.90
CA GLN A 383 5.37 -18.63 -11.34
C GLN A 383 3.93 -18.16 -11.15
N LEU A 384 3.01 -18.80 -11.86
CA LEU A 384 1.57 -18.65 -11.67
C LEU A 384 1.02 -19.81 -10.85
N PRO A 385 0.01 -19.58 -9.98
CA PRO A 385 -0.61 -20.68 -9.24
C PRO A 385 -1.31 -21.66 -10.19
N ALA A 386 -1.32 -22.95 -9.87
CA ALA A 386 -1.94 -23.98 -10.70
C ALA A 386 -3.43 -23.69 -10.98
N ASN A 387 -4.14 -23.12 -9.99
CA ASN A 387 -5.54 -22.72 -10.13
C ASN A 387 -5.77 -21.55 -11.09
N PHE A 388 -4.72 -20.88 -11.56
CA PHE A 388 -4.81 -19.75 -12.49
C PHE A 388 -5.55 -20.10 -13.79
N VAL A 389 -5.53 -21.38 -14.18
CA VAL A 389 -6.29 -21.89 -15.33
C VAL A 389 -7.81 -21.63 -15.22
N LYS A 390 -8.35 -21.44 -14.02
CA LYS A 390 -9.77 -21.14 -13.80
C LYS A 390 -10.18 -19.79 -14.42
N LEU A 391 -9.26 -18.83 -14.46
CA LEU A 391 -9.47 -17.52 -15.07
C LEU A 391 -9.61 -17.58 -16.60
N GLY A 392 -9.16 -18.63 -17.23
CA GLY A 392 -9.24 -18.80 -18.68
C GLY A 392 -10.66 -18.78 -19.25
N LYS A 393 -11.66 -19.02 -18.41
CA LYS A 393 -13.09 -18.93 -18.80
C LYS A 393 -13.57 -17.50 -19.05
N SER A 394 -12.89 -16.50 -18.45
CA SER A 394 -13.30 -15.09 -18.50
C SER A 394 -12.23 -14.16 -19.03
N LEU A 395 -10.94 -14.47 -18.81
CA LEU A 395 -9.84 -13.55 -19.06
C LEU A 395 -9.65 -13.28 -20.55
N GLU A 396 -9.64 -12.00 -20.92
CA GLU A 396 -9.46 -11.47 -22.26
C GLU A 396 -8.11 -10.75 -22.43
N SER A 397 -7.59 -10.18 -21.34
CA SER A 397 -6.31 -9.46 -21.32
C SER A 397 -5.50 -9.83 -20.08
N LEU A 398 -4.26 -10.24 -20.29
CA LEU A 398 -3.29 -10.57 -19.25
C LEU A 398 -2.01 -9.76 -19.46
N ASN A 399 -1.70 -8.93 -18.50
CA ASN A 399 -0.48 -8.14 -18.48
C ASN A 399 0.38 -8.53 -17.27
N LEU A 400 1.55 -9.09 -17.53
CA LEU A 400 2.53 -9.56 -16.55
C LEU A 400 3.86 -8.78 -16.65
N VAL A 401 3.81 -7.53 -17.01
CA VAL A 401 4.98 -6.66 -17.20
C VAL A 401 5.90 -6.63 -15.98
N SER A 402 7.20 -6.68 -16.24
CA SER A 402 8.26 -6.48 -15.22
C SER A 402 8.24 -7.47 -14.06
N ASN A 403 7.72 -8.68 -14.24
CA ASN A 403 7.81 -9.75 -13.26
C ASN A 403 9.15 -10.51 -13.35
N ASN A 404 9.28 -11.59 -12.64
CA ASN A 404 10.54 -12.32 -12.46
C ASN A 404 10.50 -13.73 -13.07
N PHE A 405 9.70 -13.95 -14.11
CA PHE A 405 9.71 -15.22 -14.82
C PHE A 405 11.06 -15.45 -15.50
N ASN A 406 11.63 -16.63 -15.33
CA ASN A 406 12.94 -16.96 -15.87
C ASN A 406 12.87 -17.64 -17.24
N GLN A 407 11.77 -18.33 -17.51
CA GLN A 407 11.58 -19.07 -18.75
C GLN A 407 10.19 -18.81 -19.33
N LEU A 408 10.09 -18.78 -20.64
CA LEU A 408 8.82 -18.62 -21.33
C LEU A 408 7.86 -19.80 -21.07
N SER A 409 8.42 -20.98 -20.90
CA SER A 409 7.68 -22.20 -20.55
C SER A 409 6.97 -22.12 -19.20
N ASP A 410 7.50 -21.38 -18.22
CA ASP A 410 6.87 -21.19 -16.90
C ASP A 410 5.49 -20.55 -17.03
N ILE A 411 5.34 -19.67 -18.03
CA ILE A 411 4.08 -19.00 -18.32
C ILE A 411 3.19 -19.88 -19.18
N THR A 412 3.72 -20.40 -20.31
CA THR A 412 2.92 -21.07 -21.33
C THR A 412 2.43 -22.45 -20.93
N ASN A 413 2.99 -23.07 -19.92
CA ASN A 413 2.46 -24.30 -19.34
C ASN A 413 1.06 -24.09 -18.74
N ILE A 414 0.76 -22.91 -18.25
CA ILE A 414 -0.54 -22.51 -17.68
C ILE A 414 -1.33 -21.68 -18.69
N VAL A 415 -0.72 -20.62 -19.24
CA VAL A 415 -1.37 -19.65 -20.14
C VAL A 415 -1.13 -20.06 -21.57
N ASN A 416 -2.10 -20.76 -22.14
CA ASN A 416 -2.09 -21.23 -23.52
C ASN A 416 -3.52 -21.23 -24.09
N GLU A 417 -3.67 -21.39 -25.40
CA GLU A 417 -4.96 -21.27 -26.09
C GLU A 417 -6.02 -22.25 -25.58
N LYS A 418 -5.62 -23.45 -25.18
CA LYS A 418 -6.53 -24.47 -24.63
C LYS A 418 -7.10 -24.01 -23.29
N ASN A 419 -6.26 -23.48 -22.43
CA ASN A 419 -6.66 -23.06 -21.08
C ASN A 419 -7.34 -21.68 -21.08
N PHE A 420 -6.96 -20.78 -22.01
CA PHE A 420 -7.44 -19.41 -22.10
C PHE A 420 -8.06 -19.08 -23.46
N PRO A 421 -9.17 -19.73 -23.84
CA PRO A 421 -9.74 -19.58 -25.18
C PRO A 421 -10.31 -18.18 -25.48
N LYS A 422 -10.46 -17.32 -24.46
CA LYS A 422 -10.95 -15.95 -24.62
C LYS A 422 -9.83 -14.91 -24.67
N LEU A 423 -8.60 -15.28 -24.33
CA LEU A 423 -7.50 -14.33 -24.26
C LEU A 423 -7.19 -13.73 -25.63
N ARG A 424 -7.08 -12.40 -25.65
CA ARG A 424 -6.79 -11.56 -26.82
C ARG A 424 -5.46 -10.84 -26.70
N ASN A 425 -5.11 -10.45 -25.49
CA ASN A 425 -3.92 -9.65 -25.23
C ASN A 425 -3.05 -10.37 -24.19
N LEU A 426 -1.82 -10.68 -24.58
CA LEU A 426 -0.80 -11.25 -23.69
C LEU A 426 0.44 -10.36 -23.73
N ILE A 427 0.74 -9.72 -22.59
CA ILE A 427 1.83 -8.76 -22.46
C ILE A 427 2.80 -9.29 -21.42
N LEU A 428 4.00 -9.62 -21.85
CA LEU A 428 5.10 -10.19 -21.07
C LEU A 428 6.34 -9.30 -21.11
N TYR A 429 6.17 -8.01 -21.35
CA TYR A 429 7.24 -7.02 -21.48
C TYR A 429 8.15 -6.97 -20.26
N ALA A 430 9.47 -6.80 -20.49
CA ALA A 430 10.48 -6.46 -19.49
C ALA A 430 10.56 -7.43 -18.30
N GLN A 431 10.59 -8.74 -18.57
CA GLN A 431 10.78 -9.71 -17.49
C GLN A 431 12.14 -9.52 -16.83
N ARG A 432 12.20 -9.64 -15.51
CA ARG A 432 13.40 -9.44 -14.69
C ARG A 432 14.05 -10.78 -14.38
N ARG A 433 15.36 -10.82 -14.53
CA ARG A 433 16.12 -12.00 -14.10
C ARG A 433 16.39 -11.92 -12.61
N THR A 434 16.15 -13.02 -11.92
CA THR A 434 16.40 -13.13 -10.49
C THR A 434 17.66 -13.92 -10.14
N ASP A 435 18.21 -14.63 -11.13
CA ASP A 435 19.41 -15.47 -11.01
C ASP A 435 20.73 -14.71 -11.22
N VAL A 436 20.66 -13.48 -11.73
CA VAL A 436 21.85 -12.64 -11.95
C VAL A 436 21.79 -11.41 -11.06
N LEU A 437 22.78 -11.32 -10.18
CA LEU A 437 23.06 -10.09 -9.43
C LEU A 437 23.87 -9.17 -10.34
N ILE A 438 23.26 -8.06 -10.75
CA ILE A 438 24.01 -6.99 -11.41
C ILE A 438 24.48 -5.99 -10.36
N ASP A 439 25.76 -5.68 -10.39
CA ASP A 439 26.30 -4.57 -9.64
C ASP A 439 25.65 -3.26 -10.14
N ILE A 440 24.84 -2.63 -9.28
CA ILE A 440 24.15 -1.37 -9.58
C ILE A 440 25.13 -0.29 -10.01
N ALA A 441 26.37 -0.31 -9.49
CA ALA A 441 27.43 0.65 -9.87
C ALA A 441 27.91 0.47 -11.32
N SER A 442 27.66 -0.69 -11.94
CA SER A 442 28.03 -0.99 -13.33
C SER A 442 26.98 -0.57 -14.36
N LEU A 443 25.76 -0.23 -13.92
CA LEU A 443 24.65 0.14 -14.81
C LEU A 443 25.01 1.38 -15.66
N GLY A 444 24.71 1.31 -16.96
CA GLY A 444 25.01 2.38 -17.91
C GLY A 444 26.48 2.47 -18.35
N LYS A 445 27.36 1.59 -17.85
CA LYS A 445 28.74 1.47 -18.27
C LYS A 445 28.92 0.29 -19.22
N LYS A 446 29.99 0.31 -20.01
CA LYS A 446 30.38 -0.86 -20.76
C LYS A 446 31.06 -1.86 -19.83
N ASN A 447 30.64 -3.12 -19.91
CA ASN A 447 31.36 -4.20 -19.24
C ASN A 447 32.73 -4.49 -19.92
N ALA A 448 33.50 -5.42 -19.38
CA ALA A 448 34.81 -5.81 -19.93
C ALA A 448 34.74 -6.30 -21.41
N SER A 449 33.56 -6.76 -21.86
CA SER A 449 33.32 -7.17 -23.25
C SER A 449 32.86 -6.01 -24.14
N GLY A 450 32.83 -4.78 -23.68
CA GLY A 450 32.40 -3.60 -24.42
C GLY A 450 30.90 -3.45 -24.61
N VAL A 451 30.10 -4.26 -23.94
CA VAL A 451 28.63 -4.23 -23.98
C VAL A 451 28.10 -3.30 -22.90
N TYR A 452 27.14 -2.44 -23.26
CA TYR A 452 26.48 -1.59 -22.26
C TYR A 452 25.65 -2.42 -21.27
N VAL A 453 25.87 -2.18 -20.00
CA VAL A 453 24.99 -2.68 -18.94
C VAL A 453 23.83 -1.68 -18.82
N TYR A 454 22.63 -2.13 -19.16
CA TYR A 454 21.45 -1.28 -19.16
C TYR A 454 21.03 -0.84 -17.75
N ASN A 455 20.47 0.36 -17.67
CA ASN A 455 20.22 1.07 -16.41
C ASN A 455 19.13 0.45 -15.51
N ASN A 456 18.53 -0.63 -15.89
CA ASN A 456 17.47 -1.25 -15.07
C ASN A 456 17.73 -2.73 -15.01
N TYR A 457 17.99 -3.25 -13.87
CA TYR A 457 17.97 -4.65 -13.45
C TYR A 457 18.30 -5.74 -14.49
N PRO A 458 18.83 -6.87 -14.09
CA PRO A 458 18.92 -8.03 -14.98
C PRO A 458 17.53 -8.36 -15.49
N ILE A 459 17.29 -8.07 -16.77
CA ILE A 459 16.02 -8.20 -17.44
C ILE A 459 16.13 -9.41 -18.36
N GLY A 460 15.15 -10.27 -18.35
CA GLY A 460 15.02 -11.30 -19.36
C GLY A 460 14.27 -12.54 -18.91
N LEU A 461 13.38 -12.98 -19.78
CA LEU A 461 13.02 -14.38 -19.89
C LEU A 461 14.24 -15.09 -20.48
N TYR A 462 15.07 -15.64 -19.66
CA TYR A 462 16.36 -16.15 -20.06
C TYR A 462 16.22 -17.49 -20.78
N GLY A 463 15.69 -17.48 -21.99
CA GLY A 463 15.48 -18.68 -22.75
C GLY A 463 16.12 -18.64 -24.12
N LYS A 464 16.87 -19.69 -24.45
CA LYS A 464 17.25 -20.00 -25.83
C LYS A 464 16.04 -20.57 -26.52
N VAL A 465 15.33 -19.72 -27.24
CA VAL A 465 14.10 -20.13 -27.96
C VAL A 465 14.32 -20.96 -29.23
N ASN A 466 15.54 -21.43 -29.45
CA ASN A 466 15.89 -22.29 -30.60
C ASN A 466 15.80 -23.79 -30.27
N ALA A 467 15.64 -24.18 -29.02
CA ALA A 467 15.54 -25.59 -28.61
C ALA A 467 14.76 -25.77 -27.31
N GLY A 468 14.40 -26.98 -26.95
CA GLY A 468 13.85 -27.37 -25.68
C GLY A 468 12.48 -26.81 -25.35
N ALA A 469 12.22 -26.62 -24.05
CA ALA A 469 10.92 -26.18 -23.51
C ALA A 469 10.52 -24.78 -24.00
N ASP A 470 11.47 -23.85 -24.08
CA ASP A 470 11.18 -22.48 -24.52
C ASP A 470 10.91 -22.37 -26.02
N ARG A 471 11.53 -23.23 -26.86
CA ARG A 471 11.12 -23.35 -28.25
C ARG A 471 9.67 -23.79 -28.35
N GLN A 472 9.29 -24.82 -27.63
CA GLN A 472 7.91 -25.30 -27.60
C GLN A 472 6.94 -24.23 -27.05
N ALA A 473 7.37 -23.48 -26.06
CA ALA A 473 6.60 -22.38 -25.53
C ALA A 473 6.37 -21.27 -26.56
N LEU A 474 7.40 -20.89 -27.30
CA LEU A 474 7.29 -19.90 -28.37
C LEU A 474 6.36 -20.39 -29.48
N LEU A 475 6.51 -21.64 -29.92
CA LEU A 475 5.63 -22.25 -30.94
C LEU A 475 4.16 -22.26 -30.49
N LYS A 476 3.88 -22.59 -29.23
CA LYS A 476 2.52 -22.52 -28.66
C LYS A 476 1.94 -21.11 -28.72
N LEU A 477 2.72 -20.07 -28.41
CA LEU A 477 2.27 -18.69 -28.54
C LEU A 477 2.01 -18.29 -29.98
N LEU A 478 2.91 -18.63 -30.88
CA LEU A 478 2.83 -18.24 -32.29
C LEU A 478 1.72 -18.98 -33.08
N THR A 479 1.31 -20.14 -32.59
CA THR A 479 0.17 -20.88 -33.19
C THR A 479 -1.17 -20.46 -32.60
N TRP A 480 -1.24 -19.51 -31.70
CA TRP A 480 -2.48 -19.12 -31.04
C TRP A 480 -3.37 -18.24 -31.92
N ASP A 481 -4.55 -18.74 -32.25
CA ASP A 481 -5.43 -18.10 -33.26
C ASP A 481 -6.01 -16.76 -32.82
N LYS A 482 -6.32 -16.62 -31.54
CA LYS A 482 -7.16 -15.50 -31.05
C LYS A 482 -6.40 -14.31 -30.48
N LEU A 483 -5.09 -14.36 -30.38
CA LEU A 483 -4.33 -13.23 -29.88
C LEU A 483 -4.37 -12.06 -30.84
N ASN A 484 -4.72 -10.89 -30.34
CA ASN A 484 -4.61 -9.60 -31.03
C ASN A 484 -3.29 -8.91 -30.73
N THR A 485 -2.79 -9.12 -29.50
CA THR A 485 -1.53 -8.55 -29.01
C THR A 485 -0.70 -9.64 -28.38
N LEU A 486 0.55 -9.76 -28.81
CA LEU A 486 1.59 -10.54 -28.16
C LEU A 486 2.82 -9.66 -27.98
N GLU A 487 3.18 -9.39 -26.74
CA GLU A 487 4.33 -8.55 -26.43
C GLU A 487 5.36 -9.34 -25.62
N LEU A 488 6.52 -9.57 -26.25
CA LEU A 488 7.68 -10.29 -25.70
C LEU A 488 8.94 -9.41 -25.67
N SER A 489 8.79 -8.11 -25.89
CA SER A 489 9.90 -7.19 -25.95
C SER A 489 10.62 -7.04 -24.62
N TYR A 490 11.88 -6.60 -24.70
CA TYR A 490 12.73 -6.32 -23.55
C TYR A 490 12.82 -7.50 -22.56
N SER A 491 12.92 -8.70 -23.10
CA SER A 491 12.96 -9.95 -22.33
C SER A 491 14.22 -10.77 -22.58
N PHE A 492 15.13 -10.25 -23.41
CA PHE A 492 16.42 -10.85 -23.75
C PHE A 492 16.34 -12.33 -24.20
N LEU A 493 15.29 -12.66 -24.92
CA LEU A 493 15.19 -13.97 -25.55
C LEU A 493 16.32 -14.17 -26.57
N GLU A 494 16.97 -15.30 -26.53
CA GLU A 494 18.09 -15.65 -27.41
C GLU A 494 17.70 -16.73 -28.41
N GLY A 495 18.35 -16.72 -29.57
CA GLY A 495 18.21 -17.71 -30.61
C GLY A 495 17.54 -17.19 -31.86
N GLU A 496 17.03 -18.08 -32.69
CA GLU A 496 16.39 -17.75 -33.96
C GLU A 496 14.87 -17.84 -33.87
N LEU A 497 14.18 -16.98 -34.57
CA LEU A 497 12.74 -17.10 -34.76
C LEU A 497 12.41 -18.40 -35.50
N PRO A 498 11.25 -19.03 -35.25
CA PRO A 498 10.84 -20.22 -35.99
C PRO A 498 10.77 -19.95 -37.48
N THR A 499 11.34 -20.88 -38.28
CA THR A 499 11.25 -20.82 -39.74
C THR A 499 9.81 -21.07 -40.22
N ASP A 500 9.55 -20.78 -41.49
CA ASP A 500 8.25 -21.07 -42.08
C ASP A 500 7.92 -22.57 -42.02
N GLU A 501 8.93 -23.44 -42.23
CA GLU A 501 8.79 -24.89 -42.14
C GLU A 501 8.47 -25.39 -40.76
N GLU A 502 9.11 -24.79 -39.73
CA GLU A 502 8.83 -25.12 -38.34
C GLU A 502 7.41 -24.68 -37.93
N MET A 503 6.99 -23.51 -38.40
CA MET A 503 5.64 -23.02 -38.11
C MET A 503 4.58 -23.89 -38.82
N ASP A 504 4.84 -24.35 -40.04
CA ASP A 504 3.97 -25.31 -40.74
C ASP A 504 3.83 -26.61 -39.95
N ALA A 505 4.95 -27.15 -39.48
CA ALA A 505 4.94 -28.34 -38.65
C ALA A 505 4.17 -28.15 -37.35
N ALA A 506 4.38 -27.01 -36.68
CA ALA A 506 3.72 -26.68 -35.43
C ALA A 506 2.20 -26.49 -35.60
N LEU A 507 1.78 -25.76 -36.61
CA LEU A 507 0.35 -25.58 -36.95
C LEU A 507 -0.32 -26.90 -37.24
N LYS A 508 0.32 -27.77 -38.08
CA LYS A 508 -0.16 -29.10 -38.40
C LYS A 508 -0.27 -29.99 -37.17
N ALA A 509 0.71 -29.96 -36.30
CA ALA A 509 0.69 -30.69 -35.01
C ALA A 509 -0.42 -30.19 -34.08
N ALA A 510 -0.74 -28.89 -34.12
CA ALA A 510 -1.85 -28.30 -33.40
C ALA A 510 -3.23 -28.53 -34.06
N GLY A 511 -3.30 -29.22 -35.20
CA GLY A 511 -4.54 -29.46 -35.90
C GLY A 511 -5.15 -28.21 -36.55
N LYS A 512 -4.33 -27.22 -36.88
CA LYS A 512 -4.75 -25.92 -37.43
C LYS A 512 -4.48 -25.79 -38.92
N ALA A 513 -5.20 -24.85 -39.53
CA ALA A 513 -4.91 -24.47 -40.92
C ALA A 513 -3.50 -23.89 -41.01
N THR A 514 -2.71 -24.36 -41.97
CA THR A 514 -1.32 -23.94 -42.14
C THR A 514 -1.17 -22.72 -43.04
N ARG A 515 -2.22 -22.33 -43.75
CA ARG A 515 -2.23 -21.17 -44.67
C ARG A 515 -3.44 -20.28 -44.39
N TYR A 516 -3.29 -19.01 -44.70
CA TYR A 516 -4.39 -18.07 -44.67
C TYR A 516 -5.41 -18.39 -45.77
N SER A 517 -6.66 -18.18 -45.46
CA SER A 517 -7.79 -18.35 -46.38
C SER A 517 -8.62 -17.06 -46.43
N LYS A 518 -9.61 -17.02 -47.34
CA LYS A 518 -10.52 -15.87 -47.44
C LYS A 518 -11.24 -15.55 -46.15
N SER A 519 -11.50 -16.55 -45.31
CA SER A 519 -12.17 -16.35 -44.02
C SER A 519 -11.31 -15.60 -43.02
N ASP A 520 -10.00 -15.62 -43.11
CA ASP A 520 -9.09 -14.85 -42.26
C ASP A 520 -9.13 -13.35 -42.58
N PHE A 521 -9.69 -12.99 -43.74
CA PHE A 521 -9.86 -11.61 -44.20
C PHE A 521 -11.32 -11.23 -44.26
N SER A 522 -12.19 -11.95 -43.55
CA SER A 522 -13.62 -11.71 -43.61
C SER A 522 -13.96 -10.32 -43.10
N THR A 523 -14.98 -9.79 -43.71
CA THR A 523 -15.59 -8.47 -43.64
C THR A 523 -16.15 -8.06 -42.26
N ASN A 524 -15.37 -8.25 -41.22
CA ASN A 524 -15.70 -7.50 -40.01
C ASN A 524 -15.48 -6.02 -40.32
N LYS A 525 -16.53 -5.20 -40.23
CA LYS A 525 -16.47 -3.74 -40.50
C LYS A 525 -15.37 -3.03 -39.67
N GLU A 526 -14.87 -3.70 -38.67
CA GLU A 526 -13.74 -3.29 -37.85
C GLU A 526 -12.41 -3.88 -38.26
N ASP A 527 -12.39 -4.80 -39.25
CA ASP A 527 -11.14 -5.33 -39.73
C ASP A 527 -10.33 -4.23 -40.41
N TYR A 528 -9.16 -4.01 -39.84
CA TYR A 528 -8.27 -2.96 -40.27
C TYR A 528 -7.87 -3.14 -41.75
N LEU A 529 -7.72 -4.37 -42.20
CA LEU A 529 -7.38 -4.67 -43.60
C LEU A 529 -8.47 -4.26 -44.57
N ASP A 530 -9.74 -4.50 -44.26
CA ASP A 530 -10.86 -4.08 -45.09
C ASP A 530 -10.95 -2.56 -45.17
N LYS A 531 -10.64 -1.87 -44.06
CA LYS A 531 -10.58 -0.40 -44.01
C LYS A 531 -9.39 0.18 -44.77
N LEU A 532 -8.25 -0.55 -44.77
CA LEU A 532 -6.99 -0.06 -45.34
C LEU A 532 -6.92 -0.25 -46.82
N VAL A 533 -7.40 -1.36 -47.30
CA VAL A 533 -7.09 -1.84 -48.64
C VAL A 533 -8.31 -2.18 -49.50
N GLY A 534 -9.52 -2.21 -48.91
CA GLY A 534 -10.72 -2.52 -49.67
C GLY A 534 -10.53 -3.76 -50.60
N ASP A 535 -10.54 -3.54 -51.87
CA ASP A 535 -10.37 -4.62 -52.86
C ASP A 535 -8.97 -5.25 -52.86
N THR A 536 -7.97 -4.68 -52.16
CA THR A 536 -6.61 -5.24 -52.13
C THR A 536 -6.54 -6.54 -51.35
N CYS A 537 -7.40 -6.73 -50.31
CA CYS A 537 -7.48 -8.03 -49.64
C CYS A 537 -7.95 -9.14 -50.56
N LYS A 538 -8.93 -8.88 -51.42
CA LYS A 538 -9.37 -9.80 -52.45
C LYS A 538 -8.25 -10.08 -53.43
N TRP A 539 -7.45 -9.08 -53.73
CA TRP A 539 -6.32 -9.11 -54.60
C TRP A 539 -5.15 -9.94 -54.04
N LEU A 540 -4.79 -9.79 -52.82
CA LEU A 540 -3.78 -10.59 -52.12
C LEU A 540 -4.09 -12.07 -52.12
N LEU A 541 -5.36 -12.46 -51.97
CA LEU A 541 -5.82 -13.83 -51.98
C LEU A 541 -6.00 -14.38 -53.39
N SER A 542 -6.07 -13.54 -54.41
CA SER A 542 -6.24 -14.00 -55.80
C SER A 542 -4.95 -14.29 -56.54
N GLY A 543 -3.80 -14.06 -55.93
CA GLY A 543 -2.49 -14.23 -56.55
C GLY A 543 -2.20 -13.27 -57.70
N LYS A 544 -2.97 -12.16 -57.82
CA LYS A 544 -2.84 -11.16 -58.88
C LYS A 544 -1.95 -9.97 -58.53
N VAL A 545 -1.20 -10.09 -57.46
CA VAL A 545 -0.30 -9.02 -57.04
C VAL A 545 0.95 -9.04 -57.89
N ASN A 546 1.25 -7.92 -58.52
CA ASN A 546 2.54 -7.78 -59.21
C ASN A 546 3.67 -7.93 -58.20
N PRO A 547 4.72 -8.67 -58.56
CA PRO A 547 5.85 -8.88 -57.70
C PRO A 547 6.50 -7.58 -57.30
N VAL A 548 6.44 -7.31 -56.01
CA VAL A 548 7.11 -6.15 -55.44
C VAL A 548 8.39 -6.58 -54.77
N THR A 549 9.49 -6.03 -55.21
CA THR A 549 10.80 -6.29 -54.62
C THR A 549 11.23 -5.12 -53.77
N CYS A 550 11.37 -5.34 -52.47
CA CYS A 550 12.09 -4.36 -51.62
C CYS A 550 13.59 -4.51 -51.87
N LYS A 551 14.25 -3.41 -52.21
CA LYS A 551 15.69 -3.38 -52.38
C LYS A 551 16.35 -2.76 -51.18
N HIS A 552 17.42 -3.37 -50.70
CA HIS A 552 18.34 -2.72 -49.80
C HIS A 552 19.09 -1.58 -50.50
N LYS A 553 19.73 -0.68 -49.74
CA LYS A 553 20.63 0.37 -50.29
C LYS A 553 21.72 -0.22 -51.17
N ASP A 554 22.22 -1.40 -50.88
CA ASP A 554 23.20 -2.13 -51.67
C ASP A 554 22.62 -2.76 -52.97
N GLY A 555 21.33 -2.58 -53.22
CA GLY A 555 20.63 -3.13 -54.35
C GLY A 555 20.21 -4.59 -54.20
N SER A 556 20.52 -5.22 -53.06
CA SER A 556 20.10 -6.60 -52.82
C SER A 556 18.58 -6.69 -52.62
N VAL A 557 17.98 -7.81 -52.98
CA VAL A 557 16.55 -8.04 -52.89
C VAL A 557 16.19 -8.72 -51.57
N VAL A 558 15.35 -8.07 -50.78
CA VAL A 558 14.95 -8.57 -49.46
C VAL A 558 14.05 -9.79 -49.54
N SER A 559 13.18 -9.87 -50.53
CA SER A 559 12.31 -11.05 -50.74
C SER A 559 11.71 -11.05 -52.15
N LYS A 560 11.41 -12.24 -52.64
CA LYS A 560 10.59 -12.46 -53.81
C LYS A 560 9.10 -12.49 -53.42
N ASP A 561 8.27 -12.56 -54.42
CA ASP A 561 6.82 -12.62 -54.38
C ASP A 561 6.31 -13.74 -53.52
N VAL A 562 5.97 -13.40 -52.29
CA VAL A 562 5.33 -14.33 -51.36
C VAL A 562 3.97 -13.73 -50.99
N TYR A 563 2.94 -14.48 -51.22
CA TYR A 563 1.57 -14.08 -50.91
C TYR A 563 1.15 -14.59 -49.54
N PRO A 564 0.17 -13.97 -48.86
CA PRO A 564 -0.30 -14.40 -47.55
C PRO A 564 -0.74 -15.88 -47.51
N ASP A 565 -1.31 -16.42 -48.61
CA ASP A 565 -1.69 -17.81 -48.73
C ASP A 565 -0.50 -18.77 -48.95
N GLN A 566 0.70 -18.25 -49.11
CA GLN A 566 1.94 -19.01 -49.24
C GLN A 566 2.77 -19.06 -47.96
N VAL A 567 2.43 -18.24 -46.97
CA VAL A 567 3.14 -18.23 -45.67
C VAL A 567 2.35 -18.96 -44.59
N PRO A 568 3.02 -19.50 -43.57
CA PRO A 568 2.35 -20.09 -42.43
C PRO A 568 1.34 -19.15 -41.76
N ARG A 569 0.19 -19.71 -41.38
CA ARG A 569 -0.89 -18.96 -40.70
C ARG A 569 -0.57 -18.74 -39.23
N VAL A 570 0.41 -17.92 -38.96
CA VAL A 570 0.89 -17.60 -37.61
C VAL A 570 0.09 -16.44 -37.04
N LEU A 571 -0.39 -16.56 -35.79
CA LEU A 571 -1.11 -15.50 -35.10
C LEU A 571 -2.15 -14.77 -35.97
N PRO A 572 -3.11 -15.47 -36.57
CA PRO A 572 -3.92 -14.94 -37.68
C PRO A 572 -4.80 -13.75 -37.32
N ASN A 573 -5.01 -13.46 -36.06
CA ASN A 573 -5.74 -12.27 -35.59
C ASN A 573 -4.82 -11.21 -34.96
N CYS A 574 -3.50 -11.45 -34.92
CA CYS A 574 -2.57 -10.58 -34.25
C CYS A 574 -2.33 -9.29 -35.04
N ARG A 575 -2.56 -8.17 -34.40
CA ARG A 575 -2.30 -6.83 -34.94
C ARG A 575 -1.02 -6.21 -34.36
N GLN A 576 -0.65 -6.64 -33.16
CA GLN A 576 0.55 -6.17 -32.48
C GLN A 576 1.41 -7.34 -32.03
N LEU A 577 2.59 -7.44 -32.60
CA LEU A 577 3.65 -8.36 -32.19
C LEU A 577 4.90 -7.57 -31.85
N SER A 578 5.32 -7.57 -30.60
CA SER A 578 6.49 -6.84 -30.13
C SER A 578 7.59 -7.81 -29.73
N LEU A 579 8.72 -7.76 -30.43
CA LEU A 579 9.89 -8.64 -30.24
C LEU A 579 11.20 -7.85 -30.05
N ASN A 580 11.11 -6.53 -29.90
CA ASN A 580 12.27 -5.66 -29.77
C ASN A 580 13.00 -5.87 -28.44
N LEU A 581 14.26 -5.42 -28.39
CA LEU A 581 15.13 -5.54 -27.21
C LEU A 581 15.29 -6.99 -26.71
N ASN A 582 15.44 -7.91 -27.65
CA ASN A 582 15.81 -9.30 -27.43
C ASN A 582 17.18 -9.58 -28.10
N PHE A 583 17.74 -10.74 -27.86
CA PHE A 583 19.01 -11.17 -28.45
C PHE A 583 18.81 -12.15 -29.63
N PHE A 584 17.82 -11.88 -30.47
CA PHE A 584 17.55 -12.71 -31.62
C PHE A 584 18.67 -12.63 -32.66
N THR A 585 18.87 -13.77 -33.36
CA THR A 585 19.83 -13.95 -34.43
C THR A 585 19.14 -14.59 -35.64
N GLY A 586 19.89 -14.88 -36.67
CA GLY A 586 19.38 -15.61 -37.85
C GLY A 586 18.67 -14.72 -38.86
N LYS A 587 17.48 -15.11 -39.29
CA LYS A 587 16.70 -14.41 -40.31
C LYS A 587 15.29 -14.13 -39.82
N VAL A 588 14.72 -12.99 -40.23
CA VAL A 588 13.29 -12.76 -40.09
C VAL A 588 12.57 -13.69 -41.08
N PRO A 589 11.66 -14.55 -40.61
CA PRO A 589 10.95 -15.47 -41.44
C PRO A 589 9.86 -14.79 -42.28
N ASN A 590 9.40 -15.46 -43.35
CA ASN A 590 8.39 -14.89 -44.21
C ASN A 590 7.04 -14.74 -43.53
N TRP A 591 6.71 -15.59 -42.55
CA TRP A 591 5.47 -15.44 -41.78
C TRP A 591 5.38 -14.13 -41.02
N ILE A 592 6.51 -13.47 -40.69
CA ILE A 592 6.53 -12.10 -40.19
C ILE A 592 6.48 -11.07 -41.31
N LEU A 593 7.39 -11.22 -42.29
CA LEU A 593 7.55 -10.24 -43.37
C LEU A 593 6.28 -10.06 -44.19
N PHE A 594 5.51 -11.12 -44.37
CA PHE A 594 4.29 -11.17 -45.18
C PHE A 594 3.03 -11.38 -44.34
N HIS A 595 3.12 -11.15 -43.04
CA HIS A 595 1.97 -11.29 -42.17
C HIS A 595 0.89 -10.28 -42.55
N PRO A 596 -0.35 -10.74 -42.83
CA PRO A 596 -1.37 -9.86 -43.40
C PRO A 596 -1.98 -8.88 -42.40
N HIS A 597 -1.96 -9.18 -41.11
CA HIS A 597 -2.70 -8.45 -40.09
C HIS A 597 -1.86 -7.61 -39.10
N LEU A 598 -0.54 -7.73 -39.10
CA LEU A 598 0.30 -6.94 -38.24
C LEU A 598 0.26 -5.46 -38.61
N VAL A 599 -0.49 -4.67 -37.87
CA VAL A 599 -0.77 -3.24 -38.17
C VAL A 599 -0.25 -2.29 -37.13
N GLU A 600 -0.39 -2.66 -35.88
CA GLU A 600 0.15 -1.91 -34.75
C GLU A 600 1.36 -2.63 -34.24
N TRP A 601 2.47 -2.20 -34.71
CA TRP A 601 3.73 -2.71 -34.26
C TRP A 601 4.45 -1.57 -33.55
N ASN A 602 4.92 -1.82 -32.33
CA ASN A 602 5.76 -0.86 -31.65
C ASN A 602 7.06 -0.71 -32.42
N ALA A 603 6.96 -0.02 -33.52
CA ALA A 603 7.96 0.14 -34.52
C ALA A 603 8.59 -1.19 -34.95
N PRO A 604 8.37 -1.65 -36.18
CA PRO A 604 9.11 -2.78 -36.73
C PRO A 604 10.61 -2.60 -36.64
N THR A 605 11.05 -1.38 -36.61
CA THR A 605 12.39 -0.96 -36.28
C THR A 605 12.88 -1.45 -34.94
N MET A 606 12.03 -1.58 -33.94
CA MET A 606 12.42 -2.07 -32.63
C MET A 606 12.73 -3.57 -32.61
N ILE A 607 12.22 -4.37 -33.54
CA ILE A 607 12.70 -5.74 -33.71
C ILE A 607 14.14 -5.77 -34.19
N PHE A 608 14.52 -4.81 -35.01
CA PHE A 608 15.76 -4.86 -35.73
C PHE A 608 16.83 -3.92 -35.20
N ASN A 609 16.46 -2.72 -34.79
CA ASN A 609 17.39 -1.64 -34.46
C ASN A 609 17.72 -1.50 -32.99
N GLN A 610 16.85 -1.96 -32.12
CA GLN A 610 17.09 -1.86 -30.68
C GLN A 610 17.53 -3.17 -30.05
N GLN A 611 17.97 -4.12 -30.87
CA GLN A 611 18.67 -5.27 -30.34
C GLN A 611 20.00 -4.77 -29.75
N PRO A 612 20.40 -5.26 -28.58
CA PRO A 612 21.67 -4.90 -27.99
C PRO A 612 22.81 -5.15 -28.98
N LYS A 613 23.62 -4.17 -29.27
CA LYS A 613 24.79 -4.37 -30.14
C LYS A 613 25.73 -5.36 -29.46
N GLY A 614 26.08 -6.43 -30.14
CA GLY A 614 27.02 -7.39 -29.60
C GLY A 614 26.74 -8.81 -30.03
N LYS A 615 27.09 -9.73 -29.17
CA LYS A 615 26.92 -11.16 -29.33
C LYS A 615 25.99 -11.70 -28.26
N ASN A 616 25.20 -12.70 -28.61
CA ASN A 616 24.42 -13.48 -27.66
C ASN A 616 25.33 -14.42 -26.85
N SER A 617 24.75 -15.23 -25.97
CA SER A 617 25.51 -16.17 -25.12
C SER A 617 26.26 -17.24 -25.91
N ASP A 618 25.85 -17.55 -27.16
CA ASP A 618 26.54 -18.48 -28.06
C ASP A 618 27.64 -17.82 -28.90
N GLY A 619 27.87 -16.51 -28.73
CA GLY A 619 28.85 -15.75 -29.49
C GLY A 619 28.39 -15.34 -30.88
N ALA A 620 27.11 -15.58 -31.25
CA ALA A 620 26.54 -15.14 -32.51
C ALA A 620 26.21 -13.62 -32.43
N ALA A 621 26.37 -12.91 -33.56
CA ALA A 621 26.01 -11.52 -33.67
C ALA A 621 24.48 -11.38 -33.53
N VAL A 622 24.05 -10.48 -32.62
CA VAL A 622 22.65 -10.16 -32.40
C VAL A 622 22.12 -9.35 -33.58
N GLY A 623 20.90 -9.68 -34.02
CA GLY A 623 20.23 -9.09 -35.16
C GLY A 623 19.92 -10.07 -36.26
N PHE A 624 19.22 -9.61 -37.29
CA PHE A 624 18.74 -10.47 -38.40
C PHE A 624 19.55 -10.21 -39.67
N SER A 625 20.16 -11.26 -40.21
CA SER A 625 21.09 -11.17 -41.33
C SER A 625 20.44 -10.80 -42.66
N ASN A 626 19.12 -11.02 -42.82
CA ASN A 626 18.34 -10.69 -44.02
C ASN A 626 17.66 -9.31 -43.95
N MET A 627 17.95 -8.54 -42.93
CA MET A 627 17.36 -7.21 -42.72
C MET A 627 18.46 -6.20 -42.50
N THR A 628 18.37 -5.06 -43.15
CA THR A 628 19.21 -3.89 -42.86
C THR A 628 18.39 -2.82 -42.17
N GLU A 629 19.07 -1.93 -41.48
CA GLU A 629 18.43 -0.76 -40.86
C GLU A 629 17.59 0.04 -41.85
N ASP A 630 18.00 0.05 -43.14
CA ASP A 630 17.29 0.79 -44.19
C ASP A 630 15.96 0.18 -44.63
N SER A 631 15.79 -1.13 -44.48
CA SER A 631 14.58 -1.79 -44.93
C SER A 631 13.40 -1.58 -44.01
N TYR A 632 13.69 -1.39 -42.74
CA TYR A 632 12.70 -1.18 -41.69
C TYR A 632 13.28 -0.28 -40.60
N SER A 633 14.03 0.75 -40.99
CA SER A 633 14.67 1.62 -40.04
C SER A 633 13.67 2.47 -39.25
N TYR A 634 14.07 2.88 -38.07
CA TYR A 634 13.36 3.86 -37.28
C TYR A 634 13.06 5.10 -38.10
N ASP A 635 14.02 5.54 -38.90
CA ASP A 635 13.88 6.69 -39.80
C ASP A 635 12.83 6.50 -40.89
N TYR A 636 12.71 5.30 -41.42
CA TYR A 636 11.66 4.98 -42.39
C TYR A 636 10.27 4.97 -41.77
N TYR A 637 10.18 4.52 -40.53
CA TYR A 637 8.90 4.38 -39.82
C TYR A 637 8.45 5.67 -39.15
N TYR A 638 9.38 6.35 -38.47
CA TYR A 638 9.09 7.57 -37.70
C TYR A 638 9.61 8.84 -38.37
N GLY A 639 10.46 8.71 -39.40
CA GLY A 639 11.20 9.82 -40.05
C GLY A 639 12.40 10.27 -39.23
N THR A 640 13.19 11.11 -39.87
CA THR A 640 14.45 11.58 -39.31
C THR A 640 14.24 12.56 -38.16
N SER A 641 15.09 12.57 -37.22
CA SER A 641 15.53 13.62 -36.30
C SER A 641 14.54 14.23 -35.27
N ASP A 642 13.23 14.21 -35.47
CA ASP A 642 12.29 14.71 -34.44
C ASP A 642 11.11 13.75 -34.22
N PRO A 643 11.23 12.82 -33.25
CA PRO A 643 10.18 11.82 -32.95
C PRO A 643 8.84 12.46 -32.54
N GLY A 644 8.87 13.65 -31.95
CA GLY A 644 7.67 14.32 -31.47
C GLY A 644 6.82 14.90 -32.60
N SER A 645 7.43 15.55 -33.58
CA SER A 645 6.71 16.17 -34.70
C SER A 645 6.21 15.15 -35.73
N GLN A 646 6.93 14.06 -35.88
CA GLN A 646 6.62 13.03 -36.87
C GLN A 646 5.61 11.98 -36.40
N TRP A 647 5.54 11.73 -35.12
CA TRP A 647 4.49 10.95 -34.50
C TRP A 647 3.08 11.49 -34.83
N GLU A 648 2.96 12.79 -34.96
CA GLU A 648 1.72 13.43 -35.40
C GLU A 648 1.42 13.25 -36.91
N VAL A 649 2.45 13.20 -37.71
CA VAL A 649 2.32 13.09 -39.19
C VAL A 649 2.18 11.65 -39.64
N ARG A 650 2.83 10.71 -38.93
CA ARG A 650 2.88 9.29 -39.30
C ARG A 650 2.04 8.37 -38.45
N GLY A 651 1.05 8.89 -37.73
CA GLY A 651 0.14 8.14 -36.87
C GLY A 651 -0.72 7.07 -37.56
N VAL A 652 -0.29 6.54 -38.69
CA VAL A 652 -0.94 5.46 -39.41
C VAL A 652 -0.04 4.24 -39.34
N ALA A 653 -0.44 3.30 -38.49
CA ALA A 653 0.10 1.96 -38.55
C ALA A 653 -0.62 1.19 -39.69
N TYR A 654 0.13 0.62 -40.60
CA TYR A 654 -0.39 -0.28 -41.59
C TYR A 654 0.41 -1.57 -41.58
N PRO A 655 -0.17 -2.68 -42.06
CA PRO A 655 0.49 -3.98 -42.04
C PRO A 655 1.90 -3.93 -42.61
N LEU A 656 2.83 -4.62 -41.98
CA LEU A 656 4.22 -4.71 -42.40
C LEU A 656 4.34 -5.12 -43.87
N TYR A 657 3.49 -6.01 -44.28
CA TYR A 657 3.39 -6.49 -45.66
C TYR A 657 3.22 -5.35 -46.67
N TYR A 658 2.39 -4.33 -46.38
CA TYR A 658 2.11 -3.25 -47.31
C TYR A 658 3.24 -2.24 -47.49
N ARG A 659 4.20 -2.21 -46.61
CA ARG A 659 5.36 -1.33 -46.76
C ARG A 659 6.18 -1.61 -47.98
N LYS A 660 6.23 -2.87 -48.38
CA LYS A 660 6.89 -3.26 -49.62
C LYS A 660 6.26 -2.56 -50.82
N TYR A 661 4.95 -2.53 -50.85
CA TYR A 661 4.20 -1.92 -51.94
C TYR A 661 4.31 -0.40 -51.93
N VAL A 662 4.35 0.18 -50.75
CA VAL A 662 4.61 1.62 -50.57
C VAL A 662 6.02 1.97 -51.04
N ALA A 663 7.02 1.19 -50.64
CA ALA A 663 8.41 1.42 -51.03
C ALA A 663 8.65 1.26 -52.54
N ALA A 664 7.87 0.40 -53.19
CA ALA A 664 7.89 0.21 -54.64
C ALA A 664 7.03 1.22 -55.43
N GLY A 665 6.27 2.08 -54.73
CA GLY A 665 5.38 3.04 -55.34
C GLY A 665 4.03 2.48 -55.84
N ASP A 666 3.78 1.19 -55.60
CA ASP A 666 2.52 0.55 -56.02
C ASP A 666 1.31 0.98 -55.16
N ILE A 667 1.59 1.42 -53.95
CA ILE A 667 0.56 1.98 -53.02
C ILE A 667 0.95 3.41 -52.68
N ASN A 668 0.02 4.33 -52.83
CA ASN A 668 0.23 5.72 -52.46
C ASN A 668 0.19 5.89 -50.92
N GLU A 669 1.34 6.02 -50.30
CA GLU A 669 1.48 6.17 -48.84
C GLU A 669 0.71 7.37 -48.34
N ALA A 670 0.75 8.50 -49.06
CA ALA A 670 0.04 9.72 -48.64
C ALA A 670 -1.48 9.51 -48.62
N ALA A 671 -2.03 8.76 -49.57
CA ALA A 671 -3.45 8.40 -49.57
C ALA A 671 -3.81 7.45 -48.43
N LEU A 672 -2.96 6.46 -48.12
CA LEU A 672 -3.12 5.59 -46.97
C LEU A 672 -3.08 6.39 -45.65
N MET A 673 -2.11 7.25 -45.52
CA MET A 673 -1.96 8.09 -44.35
C MET A 673 -3.13 9.06 -44.16
N ALA A 674 -3.63 9.65 -45.23
CA ALA A 674 -4.80 10.53 -45.17
C ALA A 674 -6.08 9.78 -44.74
N LYS A 675 -6.23 8.52 -45.19
CA LYS A 675 -7.41 7.69 -44.90
C LYS A 675 -7.42 7.18 -43.45
N TYR A 676 -6.25 6.88 -42.87
CA TYR A 676 -6.11 6.24 -41.57
C TYR A 676 -5.44 7.10 -40.52
N ARG A 677 -5.27 8.39 -40.82
CA ARG A 677 -4.75 9.35 -39.84
C ARG A 677 -5.57 9.27 -38.57
N ARG A 678 -4.93 8.91 -37.47
CA ARG A 678 -5.57 9.05 -36.15
C ARG A 678 -5.82 10.53 -35.92
N THR A 679 -7.08 10.94 -36.01
CA THR A 679 -7.48 12.26 -35.53
C THR A 679 -7.18 12.31 -34.04
N LYS A 680 -6.33 13.23 -33.61
CA LYS A 680 -6.18 13.53 -32.18
C LYS A 680 -7.60 13.75 -31.63
N LYS A 681 -8.02 12.96 -30.67
CA LYS A 681 -9.13 13.37 -29.79
C LYS A 681 -8.66 14.65 -29.10
N LYS A 682 -9.30 15.75 -29.41
CA LYS A 682 -9.14 17.02 -28.68
C LYS A 682 -9.55 16.84 -27.23
#